data_ebe9d6d669ce9a6b591f926ee78a7f23
#
_entry.id   ebe9d6d669ce9a6b591f926ee78a7f23
#
_cell.length_a   1.000
_cell.length_b   1.000
_cell.length_c   1.000
_cell.angle_alpha   90.00
_cell.angle_beta   90.00
_cell.angle_gamma   90.00
#
_symmetry.space_group_name_H-M   'P 1'
#
loop_
_entity.id
_entity.type
_entity.pdbx_description
1 polymer ?
#
loop_
_entity_poly.entity_id
_entity_poly.type
_entity_poly.pdbx_seq_one_letter_code
_entity_poly.pdbx_strand_id
1 'polypeptide(L)'
;MYKFILQTLLFIIYLSNLNAEIVKKIDITGNSRVSDETVKIYGEITLNSDYNEQKLNSITNNLYYTNFFEDVKIELTNNVLKIYLIEYPVINNLIILGEPKKAYEEQIRKLISLKNKDSFIKSNLSKDVNSIKKLYSSIGYNFATVETKIKKADKNNVDLIFQLNRGEISRISKILFTGNKKIRERRLRDVIASEEDKFWKFISKNTRFSENLIDLDKRLLVNYYKSIGFYDVKVSSNSAEVKESGNVELTYSIDAGERYTIKKITTNVDSVFDKNLFYDLNKEYQKNIGTYYSPFKIKKLLDEIDEIIEKNNLQFVEHNVEELIDGETIVVKFNVIEGEKVTVERINITGNNITNESVIRSELVLDEGDPFTKLRLDKSIANIKSRNLFGNVTSKVSEGSGKNLKKINIEVEEKATGELSAGAGFGTNGGMIGFDIKENNWLGEGKRVGFKVDADQESLRGTLSYTNPNYDFLGNSISYSLSSVTNDKPNQGYENSLLSAGISTAFEQYKDLYTRLGLTASYDDLTTDDNASASLKKQSGEFSELAANYGFSYDKRNRSFMPTDGTITSFNQSIPIYADKNFISNSFSHSAYRALNDDVIGSGKFFFSAINGLGEDNVRLSKRTNLSSRRLRGFERGKVGPMDGGDHIGGNFASSLNFEASLPKILPEATKTDIILFLDFANVWGVDYDSSIDDSNKIRSSTGAAASWLSPVGPMTFILSTNLTKATTDVTQGFSFNLGTTF
;
A
#
# COMPACT_ATOMS: atom_id res chain seq x y z
N MET A 1 7.75 -77.03 31.66
CA MET A 1 8.57 -76.89 30.47
C MET A 1 7.84 -77.32 29.20
N TYR A 2 7.21 -78.46 29.12
CA TYR A 2 6.52 -78.94 27.92
C TYR A 2 5.30 -78.11 27.48
N LYS A 3 4.53 -77.53 28.42
CA LYS A 3 3.37 -76.67 28.08
C LYS A 3 3.79 -75.28 27.52
N PHE A 4 4.97 -74.81 27.89
CA PHE A 4 5.50 -73.51 27.40
C PHE A 4 6.05 -73.64 25.99
N ILE A 5 6.67 -74.78 25.67
CA ILE A 5 7.19 -75.08 24.32
C ILE A 5 6.03 -75.33 23.33
N LEU A 6 4.93 -75.92 23.80
CA LEU A 6 3.75 -76.14 22.95
C LEU A 6 2.98 -74.84 22.68
N GLN A 7 2.93 -73.90 23.64
CA GLN A 7 2.34 -72.57 23.42
C GLN A 7 3.20 -71.71 22.55
N THR A 8 4.54 -71.71 22.62
CA THR A 8 5.43 -71.03 21.71
C THR A 8 5.40 -71.63 20.31
N LEU A 9 5.25 -72.97 20.20
CA LEU A 9 5.13 -73.59 18.87
C LEU A 9 3.77 -73.26 18.19
N LEU A 10 2.67 -73.19 18.99
CA LEU A 10 1.35 -72.76 18.51
C LEU A 10 1.32 -71.25 18.14
N PHE A 11 2.09 -70.41 18.83
CA PHE A 11 2.22 -69.01 18.51
C PHE A 11 3.07 -68.76 17.26
N ILE A 12 4.07 -69.60 16.99
CA ILE A 12 4.88 -69.58 15.74
C ILE A 12 4.08 -70.08 14.54
N ILE A 13 3.15 -71.01 14.72
CA ILE A 13 2.26 -71.49 13.65
C ILE A 13 1.17 -70.47 13.28
N TYR A 14 0.80 -69.58 14.22
CA TYR A 14 -0.12 -68.46 13.94
C TYR A 14 0.52 -67.26 13.23
N LEU A 15 1.86 -67.17 13.16
CA LEU A 15 2.62 -66.13 12.49
C LEU A 15 2.95 -66.43 11.03
N SER A 16 2.48 -67.51 10.43
CA SER A 16 2.86 -67.94 9.09
C SER A 16 1.73 -67.95 8.07
N ASN A 17 0.94 -66.87 8.00
CA ASN A 17 0.04 -66.65 6.87
C ASN A 17 0.12 -65.23 6.35
N LEU A 18 1.30 -64.67 6.20
CA LEU A 18 1.60 -63.57 5.26
C LEU A 18 1.93 -64.20 3.90
N ASN A 19 0.97 -64.82 3.24
CA ASN A 19 1.12 -65.32 1.89
C ASN A 19 1.05 -64.11 0.94
N ALA A 20 2.21 -63.64 0.48
CA ALA A 20 2.27 -62.83 -0.70
C ALA A 20 1.99 -63.76 -1.91
N GLU A 21 0.91 -63.52 -2.64
CA GLU A 21 0.61 -64.24 -3.88
C GLU A 21 1.23 -63.59 -5.08
N ILE A 22 1.91 -64.34 -5.94
CA ILE A 22 2.44 -63.84 -7.19
C ILE A 22 1.31 -63.66 -8.20
N VAL A 23 1.06 -62.41 -8.63
CA VAL A 23 0.01 -62.09 -9.60
C VAL A 23 0.48 -62.46 -11.02
N LYS A 24 -0.20 -63.45 -11.63
CA LYS A 24 0.06 -63.90 -13.02
C LYS A 24 -0.91 -63.30 -14.03
N LYS A 25 -2.07 -62.85 -13.60
CA LYS A 25 -3.09 -62.25 -14.46
C LYS A 25 -3.73 -61.07 -13.75
N ILE A 26 -4.01 -59.99 -14.45
CA ILE A 26 -4.79 -58.86 -13.96
C ILE A 26 -6.09 -58.80 -14.77
N ASP A 27 -7.21 -58.67 -14.09
CA ASP A 27 -8.55 -58.62 -14.66
C ASP A 27 -9.21 -57.34 -14.17
N ILE A 28 -9.43 -56.38 -15.04
CA ILE A 28 -9.99 -55.07 -14.72
C ILE A 28 -11.37 -54.96 -15.32
N THR A 29 -12.35 -54.55 -14.52
CA THR A 29 -13.73 -54.47 -14.97
C THR A 29 -14.39 -53.22 -14.39
N GLY A 30 -15.36 -52.63 -15.12
CA GLY A 30 -16.09 -51.45 -14.70
C GLY A 30 -15.51 -50.11 -15.14
N ASN A 31 -14.30 -50.13 -15.76
CA ASN A 31 -13.73 -49.00 -16.42
C ASN A 31 -14.24 -48.93 -17.90
N SER A 32 -14.82 -47.84 -18.26
CA SER A 32 -15.32 -47.60 -19.61
C SER A 32 -14.59 -46.46 -20.35
N ARG A 33 -14.15 -45.50 -19.60
CA ARG A 33 -13.41 -44.31 -20.09
C ARG A 33 -11.91 -44.42 -19.84
N VAL A 34 -11.52 -44.95 -18.69
CA VAL A 34 -10.12 -45.11 -18.29
C VAL A 34 -9.63 -46.46 -18.82
N SER A 35 -8.57 -46.50 -19.62
CA SER A 35 -8.04 -47.72 -20.15
C SER A 35 -7.40 -48.60 -19.06
N ASP A 36 -7.34 -49.91 -19.31
CA ASP A 36 -6.70 -50.85 -18.39
C ASP A 36 -5.22 -50.49 -18.15
N GLU A 37 -4.53 -49.99 -19.17
CA GLU A 37 -3.15 -49.52 -19.09
C GLU A 37 -3.01 -48.36 -18.13
N THR A 38 -3.96 -47.39 -18.20
CA THR A 38 -4.01 -46.23 -17.29
C THR A 38 -4.23 -46.67 -15.84
N VAL A 39 -5.15 -47.64 -15.62
CA VAL A 39 -5.38 -48.18 -14.26
C VAL A 39 -4.12 -48.85 -13.72
N LYS A 40 -3.40 -49.65 -14.57
CA LYS A 40 -2.16 -50.28 -14.17
C LYS A 40 -1.06 -49.28 -13.82
N ILE A 41 -0.92 -48.22 -14.61
CA ILE A 41 0.09 -47.17 -14.36
C ILE A 41 -0.19 -46.42 -13.04
N TYR A 42 -1.38 -45.90 -12.87
CA TYR A 42 -1.70 -45.16 -11.66
C TYR A 42 -1.77 -46.01 -10.39
N GLY A 43 -2.21 -47.28 -10.54
CA GLY A 43 -2.19 -48.23 -9.45
C GLY A 43 -0.81 -48.83 -9.15
N GLU A 44 0.21 -48.50 -9.97
CA GLU A 44 1.56 -49.12 -9.90
C GLU A 44 1.51 -50.64 -9.92
N ILE A 45 0.66 -51.20 -10.82
CA ILE A 45 0.35 -52.63 -10.89
C ILE A 45 1.27 -53.29 -11.91
N THR A 46 2.03 -54.27 -11.47
CA THR A 46 2.98 -55.03 -12.32
C THR A 46 2.69 -56.54 -12.25
N LEU A 47 2.85 -57.22 -13.39
CA LEU A 47 2.74 -58.69 -13.43
C LEU A 47 4.00 -59.32 -12.85
N ASN A 48 3.85 -60.56 -12.36
CA ASN A 48 4.91 -61.38 -11.78
C ASN A 48 5.61 -60.76 -10.55
N SER A 49 4.89 -59.97 -9.80
CA SER A 49 5.34 -59.39 -8.53
C SER A 49 4.48 -59.91 -7.35
N ASP A 50 5.05 -59.86 -6.15
CA ASP A 50 4.38 -60.27 -4.92
C ASP A 50 3.41 -59.20 -4.44
N TYR A 51 2.18 -59.64 -4.09
CA TYR A 51 1.13 -58.78 -3.54
C TYR A 51 0.79 -59.19 -2.14
N ASN A 52 0.96 -58.29 -1.19
CA ASN A 52 0.51 -58.37 0.16
C ASN A 52 -0.62 -57.39 0.42
N GLU A 53 -1.24 -57.46 1.55
CA GLU A 53 -2.35 -56.56 1.95
C GLU A 53 -1.96 -55.05 1.90
N GLN A 54 -0.73 -54.73 2.28
CA GLN A 54 -0.23 -53.34 2.20
C GLN A 54 -0.16 -52.84 0.77
N LYS A 55 0.29 -53.65 -0.16
CA LYS A 55 0.39 -53.30 -1.58
C LYS A 55 -1.00 -53.18 -2.22
N LEU A 56 -1.95 -54.05 -1.87
CA LEU A 56 -3.35 -53.95 -2.30
C LEU A 56 -4.00 -52.66 -1.80
N ASN A 57 -3.77 -52.30 -0.53
CA ASN A 57 -4.23 -51.04 0.04
C ASN A 57 -3.57 -49.81 -0.63
N SER A 58 -2.29 -49.90 -0.98
CA SER A 58 -1.58 -48.85 -1.73
C SER A 58 -2.20 -48.64 -3.12
N ILE A 59 -2.47 -49.72 -3.85
CA ILE A 59 -3.14 -49.66 -5.16
C ILE A 59 -4.51 -48.98 -5.05
N THR A 60 -5.30 -49.44 -4.04
CA THR A 60 -6.62 -48.84 -3.78
C THR A 60 -6.51 -47.36 -3.54
N ASN A 61 -5.60 -46.92 -2.66
CA ASN A 61 -5.37 -45.51 -2.37
C ASN A 61 -4.92 -44.74 -3.60
N ASN A 62 -3.94 -45.25 -4.35
CA ASN A 62 -3.41 -44.63 -5.58
C ASN A 62 -4.53 -44.39 -6.60
N LEU A 63 -5.41 -45.39 -6.79
CA LEU A 63 -6.54 -45.28 -7.70
C LEU A 63 -7.58 -44.24 -7.20
N TYR A 64 -7.87 -44.19 -5.93
CA TYR A 64 -8.75 -43.16 -5.35
C TYR A 64 -8.14 -41.74 -5.49
N TYR A 65 -6.83 -41.56 -5.31
CA TYR A 65 -6.17 -40.27 -5.47
C TYR A 65 -6.25 -39.68 -6.89
N THR A 66 -6.50 -40.54 -7.91
CA THR A 66 -6.72 -40.06 -9.29
C THR A 66 -8.03 -39.27 -9.43
N ASN A 67 -8.99 -39.41 -8.52
CA ASN A 67 -10.35 -38.89 -8.63
C ASN A 67 -11.12 -39.38 -9.87
N PHE A 68 -10.70 -40.47 -10.49
CA PHE A 68 -11.42 -41.09 -11.61
C PHE A 68 -12.53 -42.04 -11.16
N PHE A 69 -12.36 -42.67 -9.98
CA PHE A 69 -13.18 -43.75 -9.52
C PHE A 69 -13.96 -43.37 -8.26
N GLU A 70 -15.26 -43.68 -8.28
CA GLU A 70 -16.17 -43.56 -7.13
C GLU A 70 -15.98 -44.72 -6.16
N ASP A 71 -15.76 -45.94 -6.71
CA ASP A 71 -15.47 -47.13 -5.93
C ASP A 71 -14.37 -47.96 -6.57
N VAL A 72 -13.52 -48.52 -5.73
CA VAL A 72 -12.42 -49.41 -6.10
C VAL A 72 -12.39 -50.60 -5.19
N LYS A 73 -12.72 -51.79 -5.74
CA LYS A 73 -12.66 -53.05 -5.02
C LYS A 73 -11.59 -53.94 -5.64
N ILE A 74 -10.68 -54.44 -4.84
CA ILE A 74 -9.58 -55.30 -5.29
C ILE A 74 -9.69 -56.65 -4.58
N GLU A 75 -9.64 -57.73 -5.36
CA GLU A 75 -9.62 -59.11 -4.88
C GLU A 75 -8.49 -59.86 -5.50
N LEU A 76 -7.72 -60.58 -4.71
CA LEU A 76 -6.67 -61.47 -5.19
C LEU A 76 -7.10 -62.91 -4.95
N THR A 77 -7.29 -63.69 -6.01
CA THR A 77 -7.76 -65.08 -5.92
C THR A 77 -7.03 -65.93 -6.99
N ASN A 78 -6.41 -67.01 -6.58
CA ASN A 78 -5.74 -67.97 -7.49
C ASN A 78 -4.74 -67.28 -8.43
N ASN A 79 -3.87 -66.40 -7.95
CA ASN A 79 -2.89 -65.64 -8.72
C ASN A 79 -3.48 -64.66 -9.78
N VAL A 80 -4.80 -64.35 -9.68
CA VAL A 80 -5.47 -63.37 -10.52
C VAL A 80 -5.87 -62.18 -9.66
N LEU A 81 -5.33 -60.99 -9.99
CA LEU A 81 -5.73 -59.72 -9.38
C LEU A 81 -6.95 -59.19 -10.14
N LYS A 82 -8.11 -59.22 -9.46
CA LYS A 82 -9.36 -58.69 -10.00
C LYS A 82 -9.60 -57.32 -9.42
N ILE A 83 -9.81 -56.32 -10.28
CA ILE A 83 -10.06 -54.92 -9.92
C ILE A 83 -11.44 -54.54 -10.46
N TYR A 84 -12.37 -54.25 -9.56
CA TYR A 84 -13.68 -53.76 -9.91
C TYR A 84 -13.74 -52.27 -9.67
N LEU A 85 -14.08 -51.49 -10.71
CA LEU A 85 -14.08 -50.02 -10.70
C LEU A 85 -15.46 -49.49 -10.99
N ILE A 86 -15.82 -48.44 -10.30
CA ILE A 86 -16.96 -47.59 -10.66
C ILE A 86 -16.40 -46.20 -10.94
N GLU A 87 -16.50 -45.75 -12.20
CA GLU A 87 -16.00 -44.44 -12.61
C GLU A 87 -16.96 -43.33 -12.17
N TYR A 88 -16.43 -42.23 -11.64
CA TYR A 88 -17.20 -41.01 -11.49
C TYR A 88 -17.74 -40.52 -12.83
N PRO A 89 -19.00 -40.01 -12.88
CA PRO A 89 -19.47 -39.29 -14.05
C PRO A 89 -18.56 -38.11 -14.39
N VAL A 90 -18.48 -37.74 -15.67
CA VAL A 90 -17.69 -36.59 -16.13
C VAL A 90 -18.61 -35.41 -16.36
N ILE A 91 -18.17 -34.22 -15.95
CA ILE A 91 -18.87 -32.98 -16.21
C ILE A 91 -18.68 -32.61 -17.68
N ASN A 92 -19.75 -32.78 -18.49
CA ASN A 92 -19.76 -32.40 -19.90
C ASN A 92 -19.87 -30.88 -20.03
N ASN A 93 -20.88 -30.28 -19.40
CA ASN A 93 -21.06 -28.84 -19.37
C ASN A 93 -21.26 -28.34 -17.94
N LEU A 94 -20.53 -27.28 -17.57
CA LEU A 94 -20.74 -26.53 -16.35
C LEU A 94 -21.37 -25.17 -16.69
N ILE A 95 -22.64 -25.00 -16.30
CA ILE A 95 -23.44 -23.85 -16.64
C ILE A 95 -23.75 -23.06 -15.38
N ILE A 96 -23.52 -21.76 -15.41
CA ILE A 96 -23.86 -20.82 -14.33
C ILE A 96 -24.99 -19.93 -14.85
N LEU A 97 -26.11 -19.91 -14.15
CA LEU A 97 -27.28 -19.12 -14.49
C LEU A 97 -27.65 -18.18 -13.33
N GLY A 98 -28.21 -17.01 -13.65
CA GLY A 98 -28.74 -16.07 -12.66
C GLY A 98 -27.75 -15.01 -12.16
N GLU A 99 -26.48 -15.02 -12.60
CA GLU A 99 -25.53 -13.93 -12.30
C GLU A 99 -25.49 -12.91 -13.46
N PRO A 100 -25.95 -11.66 -13.25
CA PRO A 100 -26.01 -10.66 -14.31
C PRO A 100 -24.66 -10.00 -14.64
N LYS A 101 -23.65 -10.13 -13.77
CA LYS A 101 -22.33 -9.51 -13.95
C LYS A 101 -21.27 -10.52 -14.37
N LYS A 102 -20.77 -10.42 -15.61
CA LYS A 102 -19.69 -11.29 -16.11
C LYS A 102 -18.50 -11.39 -15.18
N ALA A 103 -18.08 -10.27 -14.56
CA ALA A 103 -16.94 -10.26 -13.64
C ALA A 103 -17.15 -11.19 -12.43
N TYR A 104 -18.37 -11.29 -11.90
CA TYR A 104 -18.67 -12.22 -10.79
C TYR A 104 -18.78 -13.66 -11.29
N GLU A 105 -19.33 -13.86 -12.48
CA GLU A 105 -19.36 -15.20 -13.10
C GLU A 105 -17.95 -15.74 -13.31
N GLU A 106 -17.03 -14.93 -13.81
CA GLU A 106 -15.63 -15.31 -13.98
C GLU A 106 -14.92 -15.60 -12.64
N GLN A 107 -15.20 -14.82 -11.60
CA GLN A 107 -14.70 -15.09 -10.25
C GLN A 107 -15.24 -16.42 -9.71
N ILE A 108 -16.53 -16.71 -9.90
CA ILE A 108 -17.14 -17.98 -9.52
C ILE A 108 -16.46 -19.13 -10.26
N ARG A 109 -16.25 -19.02 -11.58
CA ARG A 109 -15.58 -20.04 -12.39
C ARG A 109 -14.14 -20.32 -11.93
N LYS A 110 -13.44 -19.31 -11.42
CA LYS A 110 -12.09 -19.47 -10.83
C LYS A 110 -12.14 -20.10 -9.45
N LEU A 111 -13.16 -19.80 -8.67
CA LEU A 111 -13.31 -20.20 -7.26
C LEU A 111 -13.73 -21.66 -7.10
N ILE A 112 -14.61 -22.16 -7.97
CA ILE A 112 -15.14 -23.53 -7.90
C ILE A 112 -14.08 -24.55 -8.33
N SER A 113 -14.09 -25.69 -7.64
CA SER A 113 -13.16 -26.80 -7.93
C SER A 113 -13.61 -27.65 -9.12
N LEU A 114 -14.93 -27.80 -9.33
CA LEU A 114 -15.50 -28.56 -10.44
C LEU A 114 -15.44 -27.76 -11.75
N LYS A 115 -14.90 -28.39 -12.81
CA LYS A 115 -14.78 -27.78 -14.13
C LYS A 115 -15.28 -28.71 -15.24
N ASN A 116 -15.43 -28.18 -16.44
CA ASN A 116 -15.72 -28.99 -17.63
C ASN A 116 -14.65 -30.05 -17.80
N LYS A 117 -15.04 -31.27 -18.11
CA LYS A 117 -14.22 -32.48 -18.31
C LYS A 117 -13.62 -33.09 -17.04
N ASP A 118 -13.87 -32.52 -15.85
CA ASP A 118 -13.48 -33.12 -14.58
C ASP A 118 -14.47 -34.18 -14.12
N SER A 119 -14.03 -35.05 -13.22
CA SER A 119 -14.90 -36.01 -12.54
C SER A 119 -15.90 -35.32 -11.63
N PHE A 120 -17.17 -35.69 -11.70
CA PHE A 120 -18.20 -35.16 -10.83
C PHE A 120 -18.16 -35.83 -9.44
N ILE A 121 -17.58 -35.14 -8.48
CA ILE A 121 -17.46 -35.58 -7.10
C ILE A 121 -18.45 -34.80 -6.24
N LYS A 122 -19.43 -35.49 -5.65
CA LYS A 122 -20.53 -34.88 -4.88
C LYS A 122 -20.05 -34.04 -3.69
N SER A 123 -18.97 -34.45 -3.00
CA SER A 123 -18.39 -33.69 -1.90
C SER A 123 -17.83 -32.33 -2.35
N ASN A 124 -17.25 -32.28 -3.56
CA ASN A 124 -16.74 -31.03 -4.14
C ASN A 124 -17.88 -30.08 -4.52
N LEU A 125 -19.02 -30.61 -4.99
CA LEU A 125 -20.19 -29.81 -5.27
C LEU A 125 -20.65 -29.03 -4.02
N SER A 126 -20.72 -29.69 -2.87
CA SER A 126 -21.09 -29.02 -1.61
C SER A 126 -20.08 -27.96 -1.19
N LYS A 127 -18.78 -28.20 -1.39
CA LYS A 127 -17.72 -27.22 -1.14
C LYS A 127 -17.87 -26.01 -2.08
N ASP A 128 -18.11 -26.24 -3.36
CA ASP A 128 -18.27 -25.19 -4.37
C ASP A 128 -19.49 -24.32 -4.09
N VAL A 129 -20.64 -24.93 -3.75
CA VAL A 129 -21.85 -24.20 -3.33
C VAL A 129 -21.56 -23.28 -2.13
N ASN A 130 -20.83 -23.78 -1.12
CA ASN A 130 -20.45 -22.98 0.04
C ASN A 130 -19.47 -21.86 -0.32
N SER A 131 -18.54 -22.12 -1.23
CA SER A 131 -17.58 -21.12 -1.72
C SER A 131 -18.29 -19.99 -2.46
N ILE A 132 -19.27 -20.31 -3.33
CA ILE A 132 -20.10 -19.32 -4.02
C ILE A 132 -20.91 -18.48 -3.02
N LYS A 133 -21.54 -19.13 -2.01
CA LYS A 133 -22.27 -18.39 -0.97
C LYS A 133 -21.36 -17.46 -0.17
N LYS A 134 -20.16 -17.91 0.19
CA LYS A 134 -19.15 -17.07 0.87
C LYS A 134 -18.71 -15.88 0.00
N LEU A 135 -18.52 -16.08 -1.30
CA LEU A 135 -18.21 -14.99 -2.24
C LEU A 135 -19.33 -13.94 -2.22
N TYR A 136 -20.59 -14.36 -2.34
CA TYR A 136 -21.71 -13.43 -2.31
C TYR A 136 -21.85 -12.71 -0.97
N SER A 137 -21.67 -13.41 0.14
CA SER A 137 -21.69 -12.79 1.47
C SER A 137 -20.57 -11.77 1.65
N SER A 138 -19.36 -12.03 1.11
CA SER A 138 -18.24 -11.10 1.18
C SER A 138 -18.47 -9.77 0.47
N ILE A 139 -19.39 -9.73 -0.50
CA ILE A 139 -19.77 -8.53 -1.26
C ILE A 139 -21.13 -7.96 -0.86
N GLY A 140 -21.73 -8.50 0.23
CA GLY A 140 -22.95 -7.99 0.86
C GLY A 140 -24.26 -8.68 0.47
N TYR A 141 -24.23 -9.75 -0.32
CA TYR A 141 -25.41 -10.55 -0.68
C TYR A 141 -25.54 -11.76 0.25
N ASN A 142 -25.98 -11.54 1.49
CA ASN A 142 -25.99 -12.56 2.54
C ASN A 142 -27.11 -13.59 2.41
N PHE A 143 -28.13 -13.29 1.64
CA PHE A 143 -29.28 -14.17 1.36
C PHE A 143 -29.21 -14.85 0.00
N ALA A 144 -28.01 -14.89 -0.60
CA ALA A 144 -27.81 -15.56 -1.87
C ALA A 144 -28.15 -17.04 -1.79
N THR A 145 -28.97 -17.53 -2.70
CA THR A 145 -29.28 -18.95 -2.85
C THR A 145 -28.54 -19.52 -4.05
N VAL A 146 -28.02 -20.72 -3.86
CA VAL A 146 -27.34 -21.50 -4.89
C VAL A 146 -28.02 -22.85 -4.99
N GLU A 147 -28.79 -23.05 -6.01
CA GLU A 147 -29.42 -24.34 -6.33
C GLU A 147 -28.57 -25.05 -7.38
N THR A 148 -28.44 -26.36 -7.25
CA THR A 148 -27.68 -27.16 -8.21
C THR A 148 -28.58 -28.16 -8.89
N LYS A 149 -28.49 -28.25 -10.22
CA LYS A 149 -29.21 -29.24 -11.02
C LYS A 149 -28.21 -30.09 -11.78
N ILE A 150 -28.34 -31.41 -11.63
CA ILE A 150 -27.50 -32.39 -12.29
C ILE A 150 -28.39 -33.09 -13.33
N LYS A 151 -28.06 -32.93 -14.60
CA LYS A 151 -28.74 -33.64 -15.70
C LYS A 151 -27.81 -34.75 -16.18
N LYS A 152 -28.30 -36.00 -16.14
CA LYS A 152 -27.57 -37.12 -16.73
C LYS A 152 -27.55 -36.99 -18.24
N ALA A 153 -26.40 -37.22 -18.84
CA ALA A 153 -26.17 -37.28 -20.27
C ALA A 153 -25.64 -38.68 -20.65
N ASP A 154 -25.53 -38.95 -21.94
CA ASP A 154 -25.07 -40.25 -22.41
C ASP A 154 -23.61 -40.52 -22.02
N LYS A 155 -23.22 -41.81 -21.96
CA LYS A 155 -21.84 -42.29 -21.72
C LYS A 155 -21.24 -41.85 -20.37
N ASN A 156 -21.99 -42.00 -19.27
CA ASN A 156 -21.56 -41.62 -17.91
C ASN A 156 -21.15 -40.14 -17.78
N ASN A 157 -21.81 -39.24 -18.53
CA ASN A 157 -21.62 -37.79 -18.43
C ASN A 157 -22.75 -37.13 -17.64
N VAL A 158 -22.46 -35.94 -17.08
CA VAL A 158 -23.44 -35.08 -16.42
C VAL A 158 -23.26 -33.62 -16.85
N ASP A 159 -24.36 -32.91 -17.03
CA ASP A 159 -24.36 -31.47 -17.10
C ASP A 159 -24.67 -30.90 -15.72
N LEU A 160 -23.77 -30.05 -15.20
CA LEU A 160 -23.88 -29.41 -13.89
C LEU A 160 -24.33 -27.96 -14.06
N ILE A 161 -25.47 -27.64 -13.49
CA ILE A 161 -26.05 -26.30 -13.55
C ILE A 161 -26.07 -25.70 -12.16
N PHE A 162 -25.40 -24.56 -11.96
CA PHE A 162 -25.57 -23.71 -10.80
C PHE A 162 -26.60 -22.63 -11.12
N GLN A 163 -27.76 -22.69 -10.46
CA GLN A 163 -28.79 -21.67 -10.53
C GLN A 163 -28.58 -20.71 -9.36
N LEU A 164 -28.13 -19.51 -9.66
CA LEU A 164 -27.78 -18.49 -8.66
C LEU A 164 -28.92 -17.48 -8.53
N ASN A 165 -29.26 -17.14 -7.29
CA ASN A 165 -30.07 -15.97 -6.99
C ASN A 165 -29.36 -15.22 -5.85
N ARG A 166 -28.77 -14.08 -6.16
CA ARG A 166 -28.00 -13.32 -5.18
C ARG A 166 -28.86 -12.55 -4.19
N GLY A 167 -30.17 -12.38 -4.47
CA GLY A 167 -31.05 -11.58 -3.63
C GLY A 167 -30.67 -10.09 -3.60
N GLU A 168 -31.11 -9.40 -2.57
CA GLU A 168 -30.81 -7.99 -2.32
C GLU A 168 -29.57 -7.84 -1.43
N ILE A 169 -28.94 -6.64 -1.51
CA ILE A 169 -27.79 -6.31 -0.68
C ILE A 169 -28.26 -6.03 0.75
N SER A 170 -27.73 -6.75 1.72
CA SER A 170 -27.94 -6.46 3.12
C SER A 170 -27.15 -5.22 3.53
N ARG A 171 -27.86 -4.20 4.03
CA ARG A 171 -27.25 -2.92 4.46
C ARG A 171 -27.26 -2.80 5.97
N ILE A 172 -26.26 -2.12 6.50
CA ILE A 172 -26.14 -1.86 7.94
C ILE A 172 -27.00 -0.65 8.29
N SER A 173 -28.13 -0.87 8.95
CA SER A 173 -29.06 0.17 9.36
C SER A 173 -28.61 0.92 10.61
N LYS A 174 -27.94 0.22 11.54
CA LYS A 174 -27.48 0.77 12.81
C LYS A 174 -26.30 0.00 13.37
N ILE A 175 -25.39 0.72 14.04
CA ILE A 175 -24.25 0.13 14.74
C ILE A 175 -24.33 0.53 16.21
N LEU A 176 -24.29 -0.48 17.07
CA LEU A 176 -24.40 -0.34 18.53
C LEU A 176 -23.12 -0.86 19.21
N PHE A 177 -22.76 -0.22 20.32
CA PHE A 177 -21.66 -0.65 21.16
C PHE A 177 -22.17 -0.87 22.57
N THR A 178 -21.92 -2.06 23.12
CA THR A 178 -22.39 -2.50 24.45
C THR A 178 -21.21 -2.93 25.32
N GLY A 179 -21.46 -3.21 26.60
CA GLY A 179 -20.46 -3.67 27.55
C GLY A 179 -19.64 -2.54 28.20
N ASN A 180 -18.51 -2.92 28.82
CA ASN A 180 -17.60 -1.99 29.52
C ASN A 180 -16.65 -1.29 28.53
N LYS A 181 -17.18 -0.37 27.75
CA LYS A 181 -16.48 0.22 26.60
C LYS A 181 -15.51 1.34 26.92
N LYS A 182 -15.55 1.96 28.12
CA LYS A 182 -14.65 3.05 28.58
C LYS A 182 -14.48 4.25 27.61
N ILE A 183 -14.76 4.08 26.31
CA ILE A 183 -14.60 5.05 25.24
C ILE A 183 -15.98 5.46 24.69
N ARG A 184 -16.12 6.72 24.31
CA ARG A 184 -17.38 7.25 23.74
C ARG A 184 -17.70 6.57 22.40
N GLU A 185 -18.99 6.26 22.19
CA GLU A 185 -19.45 5.56 20.96
C GLU A 185 -19.07 6.30 19.68
N ARG A 186 -19.13 7.62 19.68
CA ARG A 186 -18.71 8.43 18.53
C ARG A 186 -17.28 8.06 18.10
N ARG A 187 -16.35 7.93 19.08
CA ARG A 187 -14.97 7.57 18.79
C ARG A 187 -14.83 6.13 18.29
N LEU A 188 -15.62 5.19 18.83
CA LEU A 188 -15.62 3.81 18.39
C LEU A 188 -16.15 3.69 16.94
N ARG A 189 -17.15 4.49 16.57
CA ARG A 189 -17.64 4.57 15.18
C ARG A 189 -16.58 5.08 14.20
N ASP A 190 -15.70 5.97 14.66
CA ASP A 190 -14.60 6.49 13.85
C ASP A 190 -13.46 5.46 13.66
N VAL A 191 -13.37 4.45 14.52
CA VAL A 191 -12.34 3.41 14.48
C VAL A 191 -12.70 2.26 13.53
N ILE A 192 -13.98 1.93 13.41
CA ILE A 192 -14.45 0.81 12.59
C ILE A 192 -14.55 1.18 11.12
N ALA A 193 -14.44 0.17 10.26
CA ALA A 193 -14.62 0.33 8.82
C ALA A 193 -16.09 0.30 8.40
N SER A 194 -16.96 -0.42 9.16
CA SER A 194 -18.39 -0.48 8.89
C SER A 194 -19.08 0.87 9.07
N GLU A 195 -20.01 1.16 8.17
CA GLU A 195 -20.77 2.42 8.18
C GLU A 195 -22.28 2.16 8.16
N GLU A 196 -23.04 2.99 8.89
CA GLU A 196 -24.50 2.99 8.79
C GLU A 196 -24.94 3.49 7.41
N ASP A 197 -25.93 2.82 6.79
CA ASP A 197 -26.51 3.23 5.51
C ASP A 197 -27.32 4.52 5.69
N LYS A 198 -26.97 5.55 4.92
CA LYS A 198 -27.63 6.85 4.89
C LYS A 198 -27.74 7.32 3.44
N PHE A 199 -28.76 8.10 3.09
CA PHE A 199 -29.05 8.47 1.72
C PHE A 199 -27.88 9.16 0.98
N TRP A 200 -26.97 9.83 1.72
CA TRP A 200 -25.78 10.47 1.13
C TRP A 200 -24.57 9.56 1.00
N LYS A 201 -24.66 8.30 1.50
CA LYS A 201 -23.59 7.29 1.44
C LYS A 201 -23.79 6.25 0.32
N PHE A 202 -24.55 6.61 -0.72
CA PHE A 202 -24.94 5.69 -1.80
C PHE A 202 -23.76 5.08 -2.58
N ILE A 203 -22.55 5.68 -2.52
CA ILE A 203 -21.33 5.16 -3.17
C ILE A 203 -20.51 4.27 -2.21
N SER A 204 -20.67 4.41 -0.88
CA SER A 204 -19.89 3.65 0.08
C SER A 204 -20.25 2.17 0.04
N LYS A 205 -19.22 1.32 -0.11
CA LYS A 205 -19.36 -0.14 0.00
C LYS A 205 -19.37 -0.62 1.45
N ASN A 206 -18.92 0.20 2.39
CA ASN A 206 -18.81 -0.12 3.82
C ASN A 206 -20.17 -0.08 4.54
N THR A 207 -21.22 0.38 3.88
CA THR A 207 -22.62 0.29 4.35
C THR A 207 -23.23 -1.09 4.16
N ARG A 208 -22.52 -2.01 3.48
CA ARG A 208 -22.98 -3.38 3.23
C ARG A 208 -22.53 -4.29 4.36
N PHE A 209 -23.44 -5.13 4.81
CA PHE A 209 -23.11 -6.16 5.79
C PHE A 209 -22.22 -7.25 5.18
N SER A 210 -21.08 -7.52 5.80
CA SER A 210 -20.14 -8.57 5.40
C SER A 210 -19.38 -9.09 6.62
N GLU A 211 -19.26 -10.41 6.77
CA GLU A 211 -18.47 -11.02 7.86
C GLU A 211 -17.02 -10.56 7.87
N ASN A 212 -16.40 -10.43 6.69
CA ASN A 212 -15.03 -9.93 6.57
C ASN A 212 -14.88 -8.51 7.12
N LEU A 213 -15.90 -7.66 6.89
CA LEU A 213 -15.90 -6.28 7.38
C LEU A 213 -16.05 -6.26 8.92
N ILE A 214 -16.90 -7.13 9.49
CA ILE A 214 -17.06 -7.27 10.93
C ILE A 214 -15.76 -7.75 11.59
N ASP A 215 -15.07 -8.72 10.99
CA ASP A 215 -13.79 -9.22 11.52
C ASP A 215 -12.69 -8.16 11.41
N LEU A 216 -12.74 -7.32 10.37
CA LEU A 216 -11.87 -6.14 10.29
C LEU A 216 -12.18 -5.16 11.41
N ASP A 217 -13.44 -4.85 11.66
CA ASP A 217 -13.87 -3.93 12.74
C ASP A 217 -13.43 -4.42 14.11
N LYS A 218 -13.60 -5.70 14.40
CA LYS A 218 -13.10 -6.28 15.67
C LYS A 218 -11.61 -6.06 15.84
N ARG A 219 -10.81 -6.33 14.79
CA ARG A 219 -9.36 -6.10 14.80
C ARG A 219 -9.01 -4.63 14.98
N LEU A 220 -9.71 -3.73 14.29
CA LEU A 220 -9.51 -2.28 14.41
C LEU A 220 -9.82 -1.81 15.82
N LEU A 221 -10.93 -2.26 16.42
CA LEU A 221 -11.30 -1.94 17.81
C LEU A 221 -10.24 -2.45 18.79
N VAL A 222 -9.85 -3.72 18.69
CA VAL A 222 -8.81 -4.31 19.56
C VAL A 222 -7.50 -3.53 19.43
N ASN A 223 -7.05 -3.25 18.21
CA ASN A 223 -5.82 -2.50 17.97
C ASN A 223 -5.90 -1.07 18.53
N TYR A 224 -7.04 -0.42 18.38
CA TYR A 224 -7.26 0.91 18.93
C TYR A 224 -7.19 0.90 20.46
N TYR A 225 -7.92 0.01 21.12
CA TYR A 225 -7.89 -0.10 22.58
C TYR A 225 -6.47 -0.40 23.10
N LYS A 226 -5.78 -1.36 22.48
CA LYS A 226 -4.39 -1.69 22.82
C LYS A 226 -3.46 -0.48 22.61
N SER A 227 -3.69 0.32 21.56
CA SER A 227 -2.87 1.50 21.27
C SER A 227 -2.95 2.59 22.33
N ILE A 228 -4.02 2.60 23.13
CA ILE A 228 -4.27 3.56 24.21
C ILE A 228 -4.14 2.96 25.60
N GLY A 229 -3.63 1.72 25.72
CA GLY A 229 -3.24 1.11 26.98
C GLY A 229 -4.13 -0.02 27.50
N PHE A 230 -5.23 -0.34 26.86
CA PHE A 230 -6.08 -1.46 27.26
C PHE A 230 -5.57 -2.77 26.68
N TYR A 231 -4.65 -3.42 27.38
CA TYR A 231 -3.93 -4.60 26.92
C TYR A 231 -4.83 -5.82 26.72
N ASP A 232 -5.72 -6.08 27.69
CA ASP A 232 -6.57 -7.27 27.77
C ASP A 232 -7.94 -7.11 27.09
N VAL A 233 -8.11 -6.07 26.28
CA VAL A 233 -9.40 -5.80 25.64
C VAL A 233 -9.93 -6.99 24.86
N LYS A 234 -11.21 -7.28 25.07
CA LYS A 234 -11.95 -8.30 24.33
C LYS A 234 -13.10 -7.64 23.57
N VAL A 235 -13.16 -7.92 22.28
CA VAL A 235 -14.22 -7.44 21.40
C VAL A 235 -14.90 -8.63 20.75
N SER A 236 -16.19 -8.78 20.99
CA SER A 236 -17.04 -9.76 20.33
C SER A 236 -18.14 -9.05 19.55
N SER A 237 -18.56 -9.63 18.44
CA SER A 237 -19.79 -9.19 17.77
C SER A 237 -20.90 -10.14 18.23
N ASN A 238 -21.87 -9.61 18.96
CA ASN A 238 -23.07 -10.36 19.27
C ASN A 238 -24.16 -9.93 18.29
N SER A 239 -24.55 -10.86 17.43
CA SER A 239 -25.66 -10.82 16.50
C SER A 239 -25.76 -9.62 15.52
N ALA A 240 -25.75 -10.00 14.25
CA ALA A 240 -26.44 -9.23 13.23
C ALA A 240 -27.93 -9.58 13.34
N GLU A 241 -28.74 -8.72 13.91
CA GLU A 241 -30.18 -8.87 13.88
C GLU A 241 -30.68 -8.43 12.51
N VAL A 242 -31.23 -9.38 11.76
CA VAL A 242 -31.80 -9.11 10.44
C VAL A 242 -33.22 -8.65 10.62
N LYS A 243 -33.52 -7.43 10.23
CA LYS A 243 -34.87 -6.90 10.21
C LYS A 243 -35.68 -7.48 9.05
N GLU A 244 -37.01 -7.44 9.14
CA GLU A 244 -37.91 -7.84 8.05
C GLU A 244 -37.61 -7.14 6.71
N SER A 245 -37.01 -5.95 6.76
CA SER A 245 -36.54 -5.19 5.59
C SER A 245 -35.28 -5.72 4.93
N GLY A 246 -34.65 -6.79 5.44
CA GLY A 246 -33.35 -7.31 4.99
C GLY A 246 -32.14 -6.48 5.47
N ASN A 247 -32.36 -5.37 6.18
CA ASN A 247 -31.32 -4.57 6.78
C ASN A 247 -30.83 -5.17 8.09
N VAL A 248 -29.57 -4.87 8.47
CA VAL A 248 -28.90 -5.47 9.59
C VAL A 248 -28.56 -4.44 10.66
N GLU A 249 -28.84 -4.74 11.92
CA GLU A 249 -28.28 -4.00 13.06
C GLU A 249 -27.07 -4.75 13.59
N LEU A 250 -25.91 -4.07 13.68
CA LEU A 250 -24.68 -4.62 14.22
C LEU A 250 -24.49 -4.21 15.67
N THR A 251 -24.16 -5.15 16.53
CA THR A 251 -23.81 -4.88 17.92
C THR A 251 -22.42 -5.42 18.24
N TYR A 252 -21.50 -4.52 18.64
CA TYR A 252 -20.19 -4.88 19.19
C TYR A 252 -20.24 -4.84 20.71
N SER A 253 -19.92 -5.98 21.35
CA SER A 253 -19.76 -6.06 22.80
C SER A 253 -18.28 -5.92 23.13
N ILE A 254 -17.95 -4.92 23.95
CA ILE A 254 -16.58 -4.58 24.30
C ILE A 254 -16.40 -4.74 25.81
N ASP A 255 -15.40 -5.52 26.20
CA ASP A 255 -14.86 -5.52 27.54
C ASP A 255 -13.44 -4.94 27.45
N ALA A 256 -13.30 -3.68 27.83
CA ALA A 256 -12.03 -2.95 27.71
C ALA A 256 -10.96 -3.44 28.69
N GLY A 257 -11.36 -4.05 29.80
CA GLY A 257 -10.43 -4.36 30.89
C GLY A 257 -9.87 -3.12 31.56
N GLU A 258 -8.72 -3.27 32.20
CA GLU A 258 -8.00 -2.15 32.85
C GLU A 258 -6.95 -1.54 31.90
N ARG A 259 -6.46 -0.37 32.25
CA ARG A 259 -5.53 0.38 31.43
C ARG A 259 -4.11 0.30 32.01
N TYR A 260 -3.19 -0.26 31.23
CA TYR A 260 -1.83 -0.56 31.66
C TYR A 260 -0.85 0.57 31.33
N THR A 261 0.08 0.83 32.24
CA THR A 261 1.22 1.72 32.04
C THR A 261 2.52 0.95 31.95
N ILE A 262 3.51 1.49 31.25
CA ILE A 262 4.84 0.87 31.14
C ILE A 262 5.63 1.18 32.42
N LYS A 263 5.93 0.15 33.23
CA LYS A 263 6.71 0.28 34.48
C LYS A 263 8.20 0.35 34.20
N LYS A 264 8.70 -0.50 33.32
CA LYS A 264 10.14 -0.63 33.04
C LYS A 264 10.34 -1.15 31.63
N ILE A 265 11.38 -0.66 30.97
CA ILE A 265 11.86 -1.21 29.69
C ILE A 265 13.34 -1.54 29.85
N THR A 266 13.76 -2.71 29.40
CA THR A 266 15.15 -3.17 29.45
C THR A 266 15.54 -3.92 28.19
N THR A 267 16.82 -3.86 27.83
CA THR A 267 17.42 -4.71 26.80
C THR A 267 18.39 -5.68 27.47
N ASN A 268 18.17 -6.97 27.29
CA ASN A 268 19.10 -8.02 27.63
C ASN A 268 19.87 -8.37 26.37
N VAL A 269 21.19 -8.25 26.44
CA VAL A 269 22.09 -8.52 25.31
C VAL A 269 22.94 -9.71 25.68
N ASP A 270 22.99 -10.70 24.80
CA ASP A 270 23.86 -11.86 24.95
C ASP A 270 25.35 -11.42 25.06
N SER A 271 26.15 -12.17 25.80
CA SER A 271 27.57 -11.88 26.06
C SER A 271 28.43 -11.86 24.79
N VAL A 272 27.96 -12.43 23.70
CA VAL A 272 28.61 -12.42 22.36
C VAL A 272 28.60 -11.02 21.74
N PHE A 273 27.67 -10.17 22.12
CA PHE A 273 27.51 -8.82 21.56
C PHE A 273 27.91 -7.74 22.56
N ASP A 274 28.47 -6.64 22.05
CA ASP A 274 28.79 -5.48 22.89
C ASP A 274 27.52 -4.77 23.36
N LYS A 275 27.26 -4.83 24.66
CA LYS A 275 26.13 -4.20 25.32
C LYS A 275 26.11 -2.67 25.16
N ASN A 276 27.27 -2.04 24.98
CA ASN A 276 27.40 -0.60 24.87
C ASN A 276 26.72 -0.06 23.61
N LEU A 277 26.60 -0.88 22.55
CA LEU A 277 25.90 -0.52 21.30
C LEU A 277 24.45 -0.13 21.56
N PHE A 278 23.82 -0.74 22.55
CA PHE A 278 22.40 -0.55 22.89
C PHE A 278 22.16 0.50 24.00
N TYR A 279 23.21 1.16 24.48
CA TYR A 279 23.12 2.08 25.64
C TYR A 279 22.26 3.31 25.34
N ASP A 280 22.32 3.84 24.13
CA ASP A 280 21.55 5.02 23.74
C ASP A 280 20.03 4.78 23.73
N LEU A 281 19.57 3.53 23.61
CA LEU A 281 18.16 3.17 23.74
C LEU A 281 17.56 3.56 25.09
N ASN A 282 18.38 3.64 26.15
CA ASN A 282 17.91 4.04 27.47
C ASN A 282 17.25 5.43 27.46
N LYS A 283 17.70 6.35 26.58
CA LYS A 283 17.10 7.68 26.45
C LYS A 283 15.67 7.57 25.89
N GLU A 284 15.45 6.69 24.92
CA GLU A 284 14.11 6.45 24.34
C GLU A 284 13.23 5.67 25.32
N TYR A 285 13.79 4.74 26.09
CA TYR A 285 13.06 4.01 27.13
C TYR A 285 12.50 4.94 28.19
N GLN A 286 13.29 5.90 28.68
CA GLN A 286 12.86 6.88 29.69
C GLN A 286 11.68 7.73 29.22
N LYS A 287 11.57 8.05 27.93
CA LYS A 287 10.43 8.79 27.37
C LYS A 287 9.13 7.97 27.38
N ASN A 288 9.25 6.64 27.40
CA ASN A 288 8.10 5.74 27.34
C ASN A 288 7.68 5.19 28.72
N ILE A 289 8.57 5.18 29.71
CA ILE A 289 8.27 4.73 31.08
C ILE A 289 7.26 5.66 31.72
N GLY A 290 6.25 5.11 32.42
CA GLY A 290 5.15 5.85 33.02
C GLY A 290 4.03 6.24 32.03
N THR A 291 4.24 6.07 30.73
CA THR A 291 3.20 6.30 29.74
C THR A 291 2.32 5.06 29.56
N TYR A 292 1.15 5.24 28.99
CA TYR A 292 0.29 4.10 28.67
C TYR A 292 0.96 3.18 27.62
N TYR A 293 0.79 1.87 27.85
CA TYR A 293 1.26 0.84 26.92
C TYR A 293 0.66 1.03 25.53
N SER A 294 1.44 0.71 24.51
CA SER A 294 1.00 0.67 23.12
C SER A 294 1.88 -0.27 22.30
N PRO A 295 1.32 -1.24 21.58
CA PRO A 295 2.07 -2.10 20.68
C PRO A 295 2.90 -1.32 19.64
N PHE A 296 2.39 -0.14 19.22
CA PHE A 296 3.12 0.72 18.27
C PHE A 296 4.38 1.32 18.87
N LYS A 297 4.36 1.68 20.18
CA LYS A 297 5.56 2.15 20.90
C LYS A 297 6.58 1.04 21.01
N ILE A 298 6.13 -0.18 21.36
CA ILE A 298 7.00 -1.34 21.47
C ILE A 298 7.63 -1.69 20.13
N LYS A 299 6.82 -1.70 19.06
CA LYS A 299 7.34 -1.92 17.72
C LYS A 299 8.37 -0.86 17.32
N LYS A 300 8.11 0.42 17.58
CA LYS A 300 9.07 1.49 17.28
C LYS A 300 10.41 1.28 17.99
N LEU A 301 10.38 0.88 19.26
CA LEU A 301 11.60 0.58 20.01
C LEU A 301 12.32 -0.66 19.47
N LEU A 302 11.58 -1.64 18.97
CA LEU A 302 12.14 -2.81 18.30
C LEU A 302 12.82 -2.42 16.98
N ASP A 303 12.17 -1.57 16.19
CA ASP A 303 12.74 -1.04 14.94
C ASP A 303 14.06 -0.28 15.20
N GLU A 304 14.20 0.41 16.35
CA GLU A 304 15.45 1.06 16.76
C GLU A 304 16.54 0.05 17.13
N ILE A 305 16.18 -1.09 17.73
CA ILE A 305 17.09 -2.22 17.97
C ILE A 305 17.57 -2.80 16.64
N ASP A 306 16.67 -3.00 15.69
CA ASP A 306 16.99 -3.49 14.35
C ASP A 306 17.99 -2.56 13.62
N GLU A 307 17.83 -1.25 13.76
CA GLU A 307 18.78 -0.27 13.21
C GLU A 307 20.18 -0.40 13.82
N ILE A 308 20.27 -0.63 15.13
CA ILE A 308 21.56 -0.82 15.80
C ILE A 308 22.23 -2.10 15.29
N ILE A 309 21.46 -3.19 15.13
CA ILE A 309 21.94 -4.47 14.59
C ILE A 309 22.51 -4.26 13.19
N GLU A 310 21.76 -3.59 12.32
CA GLU A 310 22.18 -3.31 10.95
C GLU A 310 23.40 -2.40 10.87
N LYS A 311 23.36 -1.25 11.57
CA LYS A 311 24.44 -0.25 11.56
C LYS A 311 25.79 -0.82 12.01
N ASN A 312 25.75 -1.75 12.96
CA ASN A 312 26.96 -2.38 13.49
C ASN A 312 27.26 -3.73 12.82
N ASN A 313 26.53 -4.10 11.79
CA ASN A 313 26.73 -5.33 11.01
C ASN A 313 26.77 -6.60 11.88
N LEU A 314 25.92 -6.64 12.93
CA LEU A 314 25.85 -7.77 13.83
C LEU A 314 25.26 -8.97 13.08
N GLN A 315 25.95 -10.10 13.12
CA GLN A 315 25.58 -11.31 12.39
C GLN A 315 24.92 -12.32 13.34
N PHE A 316 24.07 -13.18 12.78
CA PHE A 316 23.39 -14.25 13.51
C PHE A 316 22.64 -13.75 14.75
N VAL A 317 22.00 -12.59 14.65
CA VAL A 317 21.24 -12.00 15.74
C VAL A 317 19.76 -12.38 15.61
N GLU A 318 19.21 -12.84 16.70
CA GLU A 318 17.78 -12.94 16.90
C GLU A 318 17.34 -12.03 18.05
N HIS A 319 16.13 -11.53 17.97
CA HIS A 319 15.54 -10.75 19.06
C HIS A 319 14.10 -11.16 19.30
N ASN A 320 13.66 -11.01 20.53
CA ASN A 320 12.28 -11.16 20.92
C ASN A 320 11.89 -10.13 21.99
N VAL A 321 10.60 -9.95 22.16
CA VAL A 321 10.02 -9.05 23.16
C VAL A 321 9.25 -9.90 24.17
N GLU A 322 9.58 -9.74 25.44
CA GLU A 322 8.86 -10.33 26.56
C GLU A 322 8.09 -9.23 27.28
N GLU A 323 6.79 -9.39 27.39
CA GLU A 323 5.88 -8.47 28.07
C GLU A 323 5.34 -9.15 29.33
N LEU A 324 5.73 -8.63 30.50
CA LEU A 324 5.35 -9.18 31.79
C LEU A 324 4.37 -8.24 32.48
N ILE A 325 3.19 -8.73 32.78
CA ILE A 325 2.14 -7.99 33.52
C ILE A 325 2.48 -8.02 35.00
N ASP A 326 2.48 -6.85 35.64
CA ASP A 326 2.70 -6.67 37.08
C ASP A 326 1.63 -5.67 37.61
N GLY A 327 0.50 -6.22 38.09
CA GLY A 327 -0.68 -5.45 38.44
C GLY A 327 -1.26 -4.70 37.23
N GLU A 328 -1.39 -3.38 37.33
CA GLU A 328 -1.82 -2.49 36.22
C GLU A 328 -0.64 -1.93 35.41
N THR A 329 0.53 -2.57 35.51
CA THR A 329 1.73 -2.14 34.81
C THR A 329 2.32 -3.27 33.97
N ILE A 330 3.11 -2.91 32.94
CA ILE A 330 3.80 -3.85 32.07
C ILE A 330 5.30 -3.59 32.13
N VAL A 331 6.08 -4.65 32.36
CA VAL A 331 7.53 -4.65 32.20
C VAL A 331 7.85 -5.22 30.84
N VAL A 332 8.57 -4.45 30.02
CA VAL A 332 8.98 -4.84 28.67
C VAL A 332 10.46 -5.18 28.68
N LYS A 333 10.79 -6.38 28.18
CA LYS A 333 12.18 -6.83 28.02
C LYS A 333 12.43 -7.15 26.55
N PHE A 334 13.36 -6.46 25.95
CA PHE A 334 13.91 -6.82 24.65
C PHE A 334 15.11 -7.75 24.88
N ASN A 335 15.07 -8.93 24.30
CA ASN A 335 16.19 -9.87 24.37
C ASN A 335 16.87 -9.91 23.00
N VAL A 336 18.15 -9.57 22.96
CA VAL A 336 19.02 -9.68 21.79
C VAL A 336 19.96 -10.86 22.06
N ILE A 337 19.76 -11.92 21.30
CA ILE A 337 20.42 -13.22 21.54
C ILE A 337 21.18 -13.67 20.29
N GLU A 338 22.22 -14.49 20.46
CA GLU A 338 22.87 -15.18 19.35
C GLU A 338 21.92 -16.25 18.80
N GLY A 339 21.56 -16.11 17.54
CA GLY A 339 20.74 -17.08 16.83
C GLY A 339 21.56 -18.23 16.23
N GLU A 340 20.89 -19.11 15.52
CA GLU A 340 21.57 -20.20 14.80
C GLU A 340 22.56 -19.67 13.75
N LYS A 341 23.77 -20.22 13.70
CA LYS A 341 24.79 -19.88 12.69
C LYS A 341 24.49 -20.60 11.37
N VAL A 342 23.49 -20.11 10.68
CA VAL A 342 23.07 -20.63 9.38
C VAL A 342 23.33 -19.60 8.29
N THR A 343 23.68 -20.07 7.10
CA THR A 343 23.94 -19.23 5.93
C THR A 343 22.96 -19.53 4.80
N VAL A 344 22.79 -18.57 3.91
CA VAL A 344 21.95 -18.73 2.72
C VAL A 344 22.72 -19.55 1.68
N GLU A 345 22.22 -20.75 1.35
CA GLU A 345 22.80 -21.58 0.30
C GLU A 345 22.40 -21.07 -1.08
N ARG A 346 21.10 -20.75 -1.24
CA ARG A 346 20.52 -20.35 -2.53
C ARG A 346 19.24 -19.56 -2.36
N ILE A 347 19.05 -18.59 -3.25
CA ILE A 347 17.82 -17.81 -3.37
C ILE A 347 17.18 -18.14 -4.73
N ASN A 348 16.04 -18.84 -4.71
CA ASN A 348 15.27 -19.15 -5.89
C ASN A 348 14.14 -18.12 -6.02
N ILE A 349 14.01 -17.54 -7.21
CA ILE A 349 12.94 -16.59 -7.53
C ILE A 349 12.06 -17.22 -8.61
N THR A 350 10.75 -17.18 -8.42
CA THR A 350 9.76 -17.77 -9.33
C THR A 350 8.55 -16.86 -9.51
N GLY A 351 7.86 -17.00 -10.64
CA GLY A 351 6.66 -16.21 -10.95
C GLY A 351 6.92 -14.90 -11.72
N ASN A 352 8.18 -14.54 -11.92
CA ASN A 352 8.61 -13.37 -12.68
C ASN A 352 8.71 -13.69 -14.19
N ASN A 353 7.57 -13.70 -14.88
CA ASN A 353 7.51 -14.03 -16.30
C ASN A 353 7.88 -12.87 -17.23
N ILE A 354 7.65 -11.64 -16.77
CA ILE A 354 7.90 -10.37 -17.49
C ILE A 354 9.07 -9.62 -16.86
N THR A 355 9.09 -9.56 -15.52
CA THR A 355 10.10 -8.79 -14.77
C THR A 355 11.41 -9.56 -14.74
N ASN A 356 12.50 -8.91 -15.10
CA ASN A 356 13.84 -9.48 -15.02
C ASN A 356 14.19 -9.84 -13.56
N GLU A 357 14.82 -10.97 -13.36
CA GLU A 357 15.22 -11.46 -12.03
C GLU A 357 16.15 -10.46 -11.31
N SER A 358 17.00 -9.76 -12.05
CA SER A 358 17.90 -8.72 -11.52
C SER A 358 17.16 -7.59 -10.78
N VAL A 359 15.94 -7.26 -11.22
CA VAL A 359 15.09 -6.23 -10.55
C VAL A 359 14.67 -6.69 -9.17
N ILE A 360 14.40 -7.98 -9.00
CA ILE A 360 14.02 -8.55 -7.70
C ILE A 360 15.27 -8.72 -6.84
N ARG A 361 16.36 -9.22 -7.41
CA ARG A 361 17.63 -9.41 -6.69
C ARG A 361 18.22 -8.10 -6.17
N SER A 362 18.08 -7.01 -6.91
CA SER A 362 18.57 -5.68 -6.48
C SER A 362 17.87 -5.12 -5.23
N GLU A 363 16.73 -5.68 -4.86
CA GLU A 363 15.98 -5.30 -3.65
C GLU A 363 16.30 -6.20 -2.43
N LEU A 364 17.13 -7.25 -2.64
CA LEU A 364 17.52 -8.14 -1.55
C LEU A 364 18.59 -7.49 -0.67
N VAL A 365 18.43 -7.63 0.64
CA VAL A 365 19.40 -7.17 1.67
C VAL A 365 20.35 -8.30 2.06
N LEU A 366 20.10 -9.50 1.54
CA LEU A 366 20.92 -10.70 1.79
C LEU A 366 21.18 -11.42 0.47
N ASP A 367 22.39 -11.98 0.35
CA ASP A 367 22.84 -12.74 -0.81
C ASP A 367 23.14 -14.20 -0.47
N GLU A 368 23.40 -15.00 -1.49
CA GLU A 368 23.86 -16.38 -1.34
C GLU A 368 25.25 -16.38 -0.70
N GLY A 369 25.41 -17.13 0.40
CA GLY A 369 26.61 -17.14 1.25
C GLY A 369 26.53 -16.24 2.48
N ASP A 370 25.57 -15.34 2.55
CA ASP A 370 25.37 -14.45 3.70
C ASP A 370 24.80 -15.18 4.92
N PRO A 371 25.07 -14.67 6.15
CA PRO A 371 24.35 -15.07 7.34
C PRO A 371 22.83 -14.89 7.16
N PHE A 372 22.08 -15.97 7.34
CA PHE A 372 20.62 -15.89 7.29
C PHE A 372 20.08 -15.25 8.57
N THR A 373 19.30 -14.20 8.44
CA THR A 373 18.46 -13.67 9.51
C THR A 373 17.05 -13.41 8.96
N LYS A 374 16.05 -13.68 9.78
CA LYS A 374 14.65 -13.41 9.39
C LYS A 374 14.43 -11.92 9.14
N LEU A 375 15.08 -11.05 9.92
CA LEU A 375 15.03 -9.59 9.75
C LEU A 375 15.43 -9.15 8.33
N ARG A 376 16.60 -9.62 7.85
CA ARG A 376 17.10 -9.28 6.51
C ARG A 376 16.16 -9.83 5.42
N LEU A 377 15.63 -11.05 5.62
CA LEU A 377 14.64 -11.61 4.68
C LEU A 377 13.36 -10.78 4.65
N ASP A 378 12.79 -10.46 5.80
CA ASP A 378 11.55 -9.66 5.90
C ASP A 378 11.74 -8.26 5.28
N LYS A 379 12.91 -7.65 5.46
CA LYS A 379 13.29 -6.38 4.83
C LYS A 379 13.40 -6.51 3.31
N SER A 380 14.04 -7.58 2.81
CA SER A 380 14.11 -7.88 1.37
C SER A 380 12.72 -8.01 0.76
N ILE A 381 11.82 -8.74 1.41
CA ILE A 381 10.43 -8.88 0.96
C ILE A 381 9.68 -7.54 1.01
N ALA A 382 9.92 -6.72 2.03
CA ALA A 382 9.34 -5.38 2.12
C ALA A 382 9.84 -4.47 0.99
N ASN A 383 11.13 -4.51 0.65
CA ASN A 383 11.72 -3.76 -0.45
C ASN A 383 11.08 -4.17 -1.79
N ILE A 384 11.00 -5.48 -2.09
CA ILE A 384 10.36 -5.97 -3.31
C ILE A 384 8.89 -5.49 -3.39
N LYS A 385 8.14 -5.58 -2.28
CA LYS A 385 6.76 -5.08 -2.21
C LYS A 385 6.66 -3.58 -2.44
N SER A 386 7.62 -2.80 -1.93
CA SER A 386 7.65 -1.34 -2.06
C SER A 386 7.79 -0.86 -3.52
N ARG A 387 8.38 -1.69 -4.38
CA ARG A 387 8.47 -1.41 -5.83
C ARG A 387 7.09 -1.39 -6.50
N ASN A 388 6.10 -2.01 -5.87
CA ASN A 388 4.72 -2.06 -6.37
C ASN A 388 4.58 -2.70 -7.79
N LEU A 389 5.50 -3.59 -8.16
CA LEU A 389 5.49 -4.31 -9.45
C LEU A 389 4.68 -5.61 -9.38
N PHE A 390 4.47 -6.14 -8.17
CA PHE A 390 3.85 -7.44 -7.94
C PHE A 390 2.53 -7.31 -7.18
N GLY A 391 1.57 -8.16 -7.50
CA GLY A 391 0.29 -8.28 -6.79
C GLY A 391 0.45 -8.98 -5.45
N ASN A 392 1.34 -9.99 -5.42
CA ASN A 392 1.71 -10.70 -4.21
C ASN A 392 3.20 -11.04 -4.22
N VAL A 393 3.81 -11.08 -3.03
CA VAL A 393 5.20 -11.53 -2.83
C VAL A 393 5.24 -12.37 -1.57
N THR A 394 5.62 -13.62 -1.70
CA THR A 394 5.75 -14.57 -0.58
C THR A 394 7.16 -15.13 -0.52
N SER A 395 7.58 -15.54 0.66
CA SER A 395 8.85 -16.23 0.85
C SER A 395 8.68 -17.47 1.69
N LYS A 396 9.42 -18.53 1.34
CA LYS A 396 9.49 -19.77 2.09
C LYS A 396 10.95 -20.15 2.30
N VAL A 397 11.32 -20.39 3.54
CA VAL A 397 12.64 -20.90 3.92
C VAL A 397 12.56 -22.42 4.06
N SER A 398 13.50 -23.13 3.50
CA SER A 398 13.64 -24.58 3.61
C SER A 398 15.08 -24.97 3.94
N GLU A 399 15.26 -26.20 4.43
CA GLU A 399 16.60 -26.72 4.69
C GLU A 399 17.42 -26.83 3.41
N GLY A 400 18.72 -26.52 3.52
CA GLY A 400 19.68 -26.64 2.43
C GLY A 400 20.26 -28.05 2.31
N SER A 401 21.36 -28.15 1.54
CA SER A 401 22.10 -29.42 1.37
C SER A 401 22.89 -29.83 2.61
N GLY A 402 23.13 -28.91 3.54
CA GLY A 402 23.84 -29.11 4.79
C GLY A 402 23.08 -28.63 6.01
N LYS A 403 23.45 -29.06 7.20
CA LYS A 403 22.77 -28.78 8.46
C LYS A 403 22.69 -27.28 8.80
N ASN A 404 23.65 -26.48 8.32
CA ASN A 404 23.72 -25.04 8.60
C ASN A 404 23.43 -24.19 7.35
N LEU A 405 22.72 -24.75 6.36
CA LEU A 405 22.41 -24.11 5.10
C LEU A 405 20.88 -23.97 4.95
N LYS A 406 20.43 -22.82 4.48
CA LYS A 406 19.01 -22.55 4.20
C LYS A 406 18.83 -22.17 2.72
N LYS A 407 17.75 -22.64 2.11
CA LYS A 407 17.29 -22.21 0.80
C LYS A 407 16.10 -21.29 0.96
N ILE A 408 16.15 -20.14 0.28
CA ILE A 408 15.06 -19.16 0.28
C ILE A 408 14.37 -19.28 -1.09
N ASN A 409 13.06 -19.53 -1.06
CA ASN A 409 12.24 -19.51 -2.26
C ASN A 409 11.34 -18.27 -2.18
N ILE A 410 11.50 -17.35 -3.12
CA ILE A 410 10.68 -16.14 -3.26
C ILE A 410 9.76 -16.37 -4.44
N GLU A 411 8.47 -16.30 -4.20
CA GLU A 411 7.44 -16.41 -5.22
C GLU A 411 6.75 -15.07 -5.39
N VAL A 412 6.74 -14.56 -6.61
CA VAL A 412 6.10 -13.29 -6.98
C VAL A 412 4.93 -13.56 -7.93
N GLU A 413 3.88 -12.78 -7.78
CA GLU A 413 2.74 -12.74 -8.70
C GLU A 413 2.74 -11.40 -9.42
N GLU A 414 3.01 -11.40 -10.72
CA GLU A 414 3.05 -10.19 -11.52
C GLU A 414 1.66 -9.56 -11.65
N LYS A 415 1.62 -8.24 -11.72
CA LYS A 415 0.42 -7.47 -12.02
C LYS A 415 0.68 -6.48 -13.14
N ALA A 416 -0.38 -5.91 -13.71
CA ALA A 416 -0.25 -4.79 -14.61
C ALA A 416 0.43 -3.61 -13.90
N THR A 417 1.51 -3.08 -14.48
CA THR A 417 2.34 -2.00 -13.94
C THR A 417 2.12 -0.67 -14.65
N GLY A 418 1.38 -0.69 -15.76
CA GLY A 418 0.91 0.48 -16.47
C GLY A 418 -0.23 1.18 -15.72
N GLU A 419 -0.13 2.49 -15.56
CA GLU A 419 -1.14 3.33 -14.95
C GLU A 419 -1.60 4.39 -15.95
N LEU A 420 -2.90 4.54 -16.08
CA LEU A 420 -3.53 5.58 -16.86
C LEU A 420 -4.41 6.40 -15.95
N SER A 421 -4.12 7.70 -15.84
CA SER A 421 -4.89 8.63 -15.04
C SER A 421 -5.39 9.79 -15.91
N ALA A 422 -6.64 10.14 -15.74
CA ALA A 422 -7.21 11.35 -16.31
C ALA A 422 -8.03 12.06 -15.24
N GLY A 423 -7.90 13.36 -15.16
CA GLY A 423 -8.61 14.14 -14.18
C GLY A 423 -9.02 15.50 -14.71
N ALA A 424 -10.05 16.05 -14.09
CA ALA A 424 -10.49 17.40 -14.34
C ALA A 424 -10.84 18.07 -13.01
N GLY A 425 -10.55 19.34 -12.91
CA GLY A 425 -10.88 20.15 -11.75
C GLY A 425 -11.44 21.50 -12.17
N PHE A 426 -12.15 22.13 -11.27
CA PHE A 426 -12.64 23.48 -11.43
C PHE A 426 -12.59 24.21 -10.09
N GLY A 427 -12.22 25.47 -10.14
CA GLY A 427 -12.12 26.26 -8.92
C GLY A 427 -12.14 27.76 -9.22
N THR A 428 -11.90 28.55 -8.21
CA THR A 428 -11.85 30.00 -8.31
C THR A 428 -10.79 30.51 -9.26
N ASN A 429 -9.74 29.72 -9.48
CA ASN A 429 -8.66 30.02 -10.45
C ASN A 429 -8.89 29.35 -11.82
N GLY A 430 -10.14 28.96 -12.13
CA GLY A 430 -10.52 28.37 -13.40
C GLY A 430 -10.54 26.85 -13.47
N GLY A 431 -10.71 26.35 -14.69
CA GLY A 431 -10.72 24.92 -14.98
C GLY A 431 -9.31 24.37 -15.17
N MET A 432 -9.12 23.10 -14.83
CA MET A 432 -7.91 22.33 -15.11
C MET A 432 -8.26 20.94 -15.61
N ILE A 433 -7.44 20.42 -16.51
CA ILE A 433 -7.49 19.03 -16.96
C ILE A 433 -6.07 18.45 -16.92
N GLY A 434 -5.98 17.17 -16.62
CA GLY A 434 -4.70 16.47 -16.62
C GLY A 434 -4.84 15.07 -17.16
N PHE A 435 -3.81 14.59 -17.80
CA PHE A 435 -3.68 13.25 -18.34
C PHE A 435 -2.28 12.72 -18.05
N ASP A 436 -2.17 11.55 -17.46
CA ASP A 436 -0.91 10.94 -17.05
C ASP A 436 -0.90 9.45 -17.41
N ILE A 437 0.10 9.04 -18.19
CA ILE A 437 0.39 7.65 -18.51
C ILE A 437 1.73 7.32 -17.88
N LYS A 438 1.78 6.26 -17.07
CA LYS A 438 3.00 5.75 -16.47
C LYS A 438 3.13 4.26 -16.70
N GLU A 439 4.33 3.82 -17.02
CA GLU A 439 4.73 2.43 -16.94
C GLU A 439 5.85 2.32 -15.88
N ASN A 440 5.60 1.51 -14.83
CA ASN A 440 6.53 1.37 -13.70
C ASN A 440 7.53 0.23 -13.88
N ASN A 441 7.35 -0.59 -14.92
CA ASN A 441 8.20 -1.74 -15.24
C ASN A 441 8.53 -1.80 -16.73
N TRP A 442 9.05 -0.72 -17.27
CA TRP A 442 9.35 -0.61 -18.71
C TRP A 442 10.29 -1.73 -19.16
N LEU A 443 9.84 -2.50 -20.13
CA LEU A 443 10.54 -3.69 -20.71
C LEU A 443 10.92 -4.76 -19.66
N GLY A 444 10.23 -4.82 -18.52
CA GLY A 444 10.54 -5.75 -17.44
C GLY A 444 11.78 -5.39 -16.62
N GLU A 445 12.35 -4.20 -16.82
CA GLU A 445 13.59 -3.76 -16.18
C GLU A 445 13.37 -2.94 -14.89
N GLY A 446 12.13 -2.86 -14.37
CA GLY A 446 11.80 -2.07 -13.18
C GLY A 446 12.01 -0.56 -13.34
N LYS A 447 12.21 -0.09 -14.56
CA LYS A 447 12.38 1.33 -14.92
C LYS A 447 11.02 1.97 -15.14
N ARG A 448 10.92 3.28 -14.86
CA ARG A 448 9.68 4.04 -15.00
C ARG A 448 9.75 4.96 -16.20
N VAL A 449 8.71 4.91 -17.03
CA VAL A 449 8.50 5.86 -18.12
C VAL A 449 7.16 6.55 -17.88
N GLY A 450 7.13 7.86 -17.99
CA GLY A 450 5.91 8.64 -17.79
C GLY A 450 5.73 9.71 -18.84
N PHE A 451 4.50 9.89 -19.28
CA PHE A 451 4.08 11.02 -20.09
C PHE A 451 2.88 11.70 -19.44
N LYS A 452 3.03 12.99 -19.15
CA LYS A 452 2.03 13.78 -18.46
C LYS A 452 1.70 15.04 -19.24
N VAL A 453 0.42 15.36 -19.34
CA VAL A 453 -0.07 16.64 -19.88
C VAL A 453 -1.03 17.25 -18.88
N ASP A 454 -0.75 18.48 -18.49
CA ASP A 454 -1.62 19.29 -17.63
C ASP A 454 -1.97 20.59 -18.38
N ALA A 455 -3.23 20.97 -18.33
CA ALA A 455 -3.69 22.26 -18.86
C ALA A 455 -4.57 22.97 -17.84
N ASP A 456 -4.31 24.22 -17.60
CA ASP A 456 -5.17 25.14 -16.86
C ASP A 456 -5.41 26.42 -17.67
N GLN A 457 -6.11 27.41 -17.12
CA GLN A 457 -6.43 28.65 -17.86
C GLN A 457 -5.18 29.47 -18.23
N GLU A 458 -4.09 29.30 -17.49
CA GLU A 458 -2.87 30.09 -17.65
C GLU A 458 -1.68 29.27 -18.13
N SER A 459 -1.80 27.94 -18.28
CA SER A 459 -0.69 27.09 -18.67
C SER A 459 -1.09 25.80 -19.36
N LEU A 460 -0.27 25.39 -20.32
CA LEU A 460 -0.25 24.05 -20.90
C LEU A 460 1.15 23.47 -20.71
N ARG A 461 1.21 22.32 -20.05
CA ARG A 461 2.48 21.63 -19.75
C ARG A 461 2.46 20.20 -20.26
N GLY A 462 3.46 19.83 -21.04
CA GLY A 462 3.78 18.45 -21.40
C GLY A 462 5.08 18.01 -20.73
N THR A 463 5.14 16.81 -20.18
CA THR A 463 6.36 16.26 -19.57
C THR A 463 6.52 14.80 -19.96
N LEU A 464 7.71 14.46 -20.47
CA LEU A 464 8.18 13.08 -20.67
C LEU A 464 9.28 12.81 -19.65
N SER A 465 9.19 11.67 -18.97
CA SER A 465 10.16 11.28 -17.96
C SER A 465 10.59 9.83 -18.10
N TYR A 466 11.85 9.55 -17.82
CA TYR A 466 12.41 8.23 -17.68
C TYR A 466 13.21 8.17 -16.39
N THR A 467 12.96 7.17 -15.54
CA THR A 467 13.65 7.02 -14.27
C THR A 467 14.10 5.56 -14.07
N ASN A 468 15.39 5.36 -13.84
CA ASN A 468 15.90 4.13 -13.24
C ASN A 468 16.02 4.35 -11.72
N PRO A 469 15.17 3.73 -10.89
CA PRO A 469 15.13 3.99 -9.46
C PRO A 469 16.25 3.33 -8.64
N ASN A 470 17.02 2.43 -9.26
CA ASN A 470 18.15 1.74 -8.62
C ASN A 470 19.22 1.44 -9.70
N TYR A 471 19.89 2.49 -10.21
CA TYR A 471 20.79 2.35 -11.35
C TYR A 471 22.14 1.71 -11.00
N ASP A 472 22.55 1.79 -9.74
CA ASP A 472 23.84 1.31 -9.22
C ASP A 472 23.70 0.19 -8.19
N PHE A 473 22.49 -0.36 -8.00
CA PHE A 473 22.14 -1.40 -7.04
C PHE A 473 22.33 -0.99 -5.55
N LEU A 474 22.56 0.30 -5.29
CA LEU A 474 22.65 0.88 -3.95
C LEU A 474 21.39 1.68 -3.54
N GLY A 475 20.35 1.62 -4.37
CA GLY A 475 19.11 2.37 -4.16
C GLY A 475 19.14 3.80 -4.73
N ASN A 476 20.21 4.17 -5.45
CA ASN A 476 20.33 5.48 -6.05
C ASN A 476 19.55 5.54 -7.37
N SER A 477 18.81 6.62 -7.58
CA SER A 477 18.02 6.80 -8.80
C SER A 477 18.69 7.74 -9.79
N ILE A 478 18.48 7.49 -11.09
CA ILE A 478 18.79 8.44 -12.15
C ILE A 478 17.52 8.72 -12.96
N SER A 479 17.28 10.00 -13.25
CA SER A 479 16.09 10.45 -13.98
C SER A 479 16.48 11.38 -15.12
N TYR A 480 15.79 11.20 -16.24
CA TYR A 480 15.84 12.08 -17.41
C TYR A 480 14.45 12.68 -17.62
N SER A 481 14.38 13.94 -17.93
CA SER A 481 13.11 14.62 -18.18
C SER A 481 13.20 15.57 -19.37
N LEU A 482 12.12 15.64 -20.12
CA LEU A 482 11.88 16.64 -21.15
C LEU A 482 10.54 17.28 -20.88
N SER A 483 10.49 18.61 -20.80
CA SER A 483 9.22 19.30 -20.58
C SER A 483 9.08 20.51 -21.49
N SER A 484 7.85 20.73 -21.95
CA SER A 484 7.43 21.93 -22.66
C SER A 484 6.29 22.58 -21.89
N VAL A 485 6.42 23.87 -21.62
CA VAL A 485 5.43 24.65 -20.87
C VAL A 485 5.14 25.93 -21.64
N THR A 486 3.90 26.14 -22.01
CA THR A 486 3.42 27.45 -22.50
C THR A 486 2.61 28.08 -21.38
N ASN A 487 2.96 29.29 -20.99
CA ASN A 487 2.21 30.05 -20.01
C ASN A 487 1.68 31.33 -20.67
N ASP A 488 0.43 31.65 -20.33
CA ASP A 488 -0.20 32.94 -20.55
C ASP A 488 -0.52 33.54 -19.19
N LYS A 489 0.15 34.61 -18.81
CA LYS A 489 0.11 35.23 -17.49
C LYS A 489 -0.42 36.67 -17.56
N PRO A 490 -1.72 36.82 -17.86
CA PRO A 490 -2.32 38.14 -18.08
C PRO A 490 -2.25 39.05 -16.85
N ASN A 491 -2.20 38.50 -15.65
CA ASN A 491 -2.03 39.31 -14.43
C ASN A 491 -0.58 39.79 -14.21
N GLN A 492 0.38 39.18 -14.88
CA GLN A 492 1.79 39.54 -14.85
C GLN A 492 2.29 40.21 -16.13
N GLY A 493 1.42 40.35 -17.12
CA GLY A 493 1.68 41.07 -18.38
C GLY A 493 2.64 40.35 -19.32
N TYR A 494 2.67 38.99 -19.33
CA TYR A 494 3.53 38.23 -20.24
C TYR A 494 3.01 36.86 -20.62
N GLU A 495 3.48 36.40 -21.75
CA GLU A 495 3.41 35.01 -22.19
C GLU A 495 4.83 34.45 -22.33
N ASN A 496 5.01 33.14 -22.09
CA ASN A 496 6.27 32.50 -22.40
C ASN A 496 6.13 31.03 -22.82
N SER A 497 7.07 30.58 -23.65
CA SER A 497 7.22 29.17 -24.04
C SER A 497 8.58 28.70 -23.53
N LEU A 498 8.52 27.73 -22.58
CA LEU A 498 9.69 27.16 -21.91
C LEU A 498 9.87 25.70 -22.31
N LEU A 499 10.97 25.41 -23.02
CA LEU A 499 11.42 24.04 -23.27
C LEU A 499 12.56 23.71 -22.30
N SER A 500 12.53 22.56 -21.65
CA SER A 500 13.60 22.15 -20.75
C SER A 500 13.90 20.65 -20.82
N ALA A 501 15.19 20.32 -20.74
CA ALA A 501 15.70 18.96 -20.64
C ALA A 501 16.58 18.84 -19.38
N GLY A 502 16.37 17.78 -18.61
CA GLY A 502 17.06 17.61 -17.35
C GLY A 502 17.56 16.18 -17.12
N ILE A 503 18.68 16.07 -16.42
CA ILE A 503 19.20 14.84 -15.84
C ILE A 503 19.40 15.06 -14.36
N SER A 504 18.99 14.11 -13.53
CA SER A 504 19.18 14.20 -12.08
C SER A 504 19.39 12.83 -11.44
N THR A 505 20.17 12.80 -10.37
CA THR A 505 20.30 11.65 -9.46
C THR A 505 19.73 12.01 -8.10
N ALA A 506 19.13 11.03 -7.42
CA ALA A 506 18.66 11.18 -6.05
C ALA A 506 19.05 9.95 -5.23
N PHE A 507 19.49 10.21 -4.01
CA PHE A 507 19.97 9.19 -3.08
C PHE A 507 19.69 9.60 -1.63
N GLU A 508 19.60 8.62 -0.75
CA GLU A 508 19.53 8.83 0.69
C GLU A 508 20.94 9.03 1.25
N GLN A 509 21.30 10.25 1.59
CA GLN A 509 22.62 10.62 2.10
C GLN A 509 22.81 10.18 3.57
N TYR A 510 21.77 10.34 4.36
CA TYR A 510 21.62 9.88 5.74
C TYR A 510 20.16 9.45 5.91
N LYS A 511 19.88 8.69 6.94
CA LYS A 511 18.50 8.25 7.24
C LYS A 511 17.53 9.43 7.20
N ASP A 512 16.46 9.27 6.42
CA ASP A 512 15.40 10.28 6.18
C ASP A 512 15.87 11.56 5.45
N LEU A 513 17.15 11.67 5.06
CA LEU A 513 17.72 12.80 4.33
C LEU A 513 18.01 12.39 2.89
N TYR A 514 17.15 12.81 1.99
CA TYR A 514 17.30 12.59 0.54
C TYR A 514 17.94 13.79 -0.12
N THR A 515 18.98 13.54 -0.88
CA THR A 515 19.70 14.55 -1.69
C THR A 515 19.43 14.31 -3.17
N ARG A 516 19.24 15.40 -3.89
CA ARG A 516 19.12 15.41 -5.35
C ARG A 516 20.15 16.34 -5.96
N LEU A 517 20.84 15.84 -6.97
CA LEU A 517 21.76 16.61 -7.82
C LEU A 517 21.28 16.51 -9.26
N GLY A 518 21.38 17.58 -10.03
CA GLY A 518 20.94 17.56 -11.42
C GLY A 518 21.51 18.68 -12.27
N LEU A 519 21.34 18.50 -13.56
CA LEU A 519 21.61 19.52 -14.59
C LEU A 519 20.33 19.73 -15.39
N THR A 520 20.01 20.98 -15.69
CA THR A 520 18.85 21.35 -16.52
C THR A 520 19.28 22.35 -17.58
N ALA A 521 19.05 22.00 -18.83
CA ALA A 521 19.13 22.93 -19.95
C ALA A 521 17.73 23.45 -20.27
N SER A 522 17.56 24.74 -20.45
CA SER A 522 16.27 25.34 -20.79
C SER A 522 16.40 26.43 -21.81
N TYR A 523 15.35 26.58 -22.62
CA TYR A 523 15.15 27.69 -23.56
C TYR A 523 13.77 28.30 -23.26
N ASP A 524 13.76 29.63 -23.05
CA ASP A 524 12.59 30.39 -22.60
C ASP A 524 12.39 31.56 -23.59
N ASP A 525 11.31 31.49 -24.37
CA ASP A 525 10.89 32.58 -25.26
C ASP A 525 9.79 33.37 -24.56
N LEU A 526 10.09 34.60 -24.18
CA LEU A 526 9.26 35.48 -23.38
C LEU A 526 8.79 36.67 -24.17
N THR A 527 7.51 36.88 -24.25
CA THR A 527 6.86 38.07 -24.82
C THR A 527 6.01 38.76 -23.76
N THR A 528 5.97 40.08 -23.81
CA THR A 528 5.13 40.90 -22.93
C THR A 528 3.90 41.42 -23.66
N ASP A 529 2.84 41.66 -22.92
CA ASP A 529 1.58 42.16 -23.46
C ASP A 529 1.73 43.53 -24.12
N ASP A 530 0.89 43.82 -25.10
CA ASP A 530 0.92 45.14 -25.81
C ASP A 530 0.72 46.32 -24.88
N ASN A 531 -0.02 46.15 -23.79
CA ASN A 531 -0.31 47.18 -22.78
C ASN A 531 0.73 47.26 -21.66
N ALA A 532 1.74 46.38 -21.67
CA ALA A 532 2.80 46.37 -20.65
C ALA A 532 3.60 47.67 -20.65
N SER A 533 4.18 48.02 -19.52
CA SER A 533 5.04 49.21 -19.38
C SER A 533 6.28 49.16 -20.30
N ALA A 534 6.90 50.31 -20.56
CA ALA A 534 8.12 50.35 -21.34
C ALA A 534 9.31 49.61 -20.69
N SER A 535 9.36 49.58 -19.33
CA SER A 535 10.34 48.81 -18.56
C SER A 535 10.08 47.31 -18.65
N LEU A 536 8.81 46.88 -18.60
CA LEU A 536 8.43 45.51 -18.72
C LEU A 536 8.67 44.92 -20.12
N LYS A 537 8.38 45.71 -21.17
CA LYS A 537 8.66 45.36 -22.59
C LYS A 537 10.13 45.05 -22.87
N LYS A 538 11.05 45.64 -22.10
CA LYS A 538 12.49 45.35 -22.20
C LYS A 538 12.86 43.96 -21.65
N GLN A 539 11.95 43.28 -20.93
CA GLN A 539 12.18 41.95 -20.42
C GLN A 539 11.88 40.84 -21.44
N SER A 540 11.23 41.17 -22.57
CA SER A 540 10.98 40.24 -23.67
C SER A 540 12.29 39.77 -24.31
N GLY A 541 12.31 38.54 -24.79
CA GLY A 541 13.43 37.94 -25.49
C GLY A 541 13.52 36.43 -25.33
N GLU A 542 14.49 35.88 -26.03
CA GLU A 542 14.84 34.48 -25.98
C GLU A 542 16.00 34.26 -25.01
N PHE A 543 15.90 33.25 -24.14
CA PHE A 543 16.91 33.04 -23.11
C PHE A 543 17.25 31.56 -23.00
N SER A 544 18.51 31.23 -23.16
CA SER A 544 19.07 29.90 -22.93
C SER A 544 19.75 29.84 -21.56
N GLU A 545 19.62 28.70 -20.91
CA GLU A 545 20.21 28.48 -19.58
C GLU A 545 20.62 27.00 -19.42
N LEU A 546 21.81 26.77 -18.91
CA LEU A 546 22.26 25.51 -18.36
C LEU A 546 22.53 25.71 -16.87
N ALA A 547 21.78 25.08 -16.02
CA ALA A 547 21.87 25.22 -14.57
C ALA A 547 22.21 23.92 -13.87
N ALA A 548 23.03 24.00 -12.84
CA ALA A 548 23.21 22.94 -11.85
C ALA A 548 22.17 23.08 -10.74
N ASN A 549 21.52 21.99 -10.41
CA ASN A 549 20.49 21.93 -9.37
C ASN A 549 20.97 21.09 -8.20
N TYR A 550 20.79 21.60 -7.01
CA TYR A 550 21.04 20.90 -5.76
C TYR A 550 19.79 21.01 -4.89
N GLY A 551 19.42 19.91 -4.24
CA GLY A 551 18.30 19.93 -3.31
C GLY A 551 18.43 18.83 -2.26
N PHE A 552 17.90 19.10 -1.07
CA PHE A 552 17.72 18.07 -0.06
C PHE A 552 16.32 18.14 0.55
N SER A 553 15.86 16.99 1.03
CA SER A 553 14.62 16.85 1.78
C SER A 553 14.83 15.94 3.00
N TYR A 554 14.55 16.46 4.18
CA TYR A 554 14.61 15.74 5.44
C TYR A 554 13.20 15.56 5.99
N ASP A 555 12.64 14.35 5.86
CA ASP A 555 11.24 14.06 6.18
C ASP A 555 11.12 13.10 7.36
N LYS A 556 10.70 13.65 8.51
CA LYS A 556 10.43 12.91 9.76
C LYS A 556 8.95 12.93 10.16
N ARG A 557 8.07 13.15 9.22
CA ARG A 557 6.64 13.07 9.49
C ARG A 557 6.22 11.61 9.72
N ASN A 558 5.27 11.41 10.60
CA ASN A 558 4.72 10.07 10.85
C ASN A 558 3.94 9.48 9.66
N ARG A 559 3.49 10.32 8.72
CA ARG A 559 2.85 9.95 7.45
C ARG A 559 2.90 11.12 6.46
N SER A 560 2.91 10.79 5.16
CA SER A 560 3.00 11.81 4.10
C SER A 560 1.70 12.59 3.93
N PHE A 561 0.56 11.90 4.05
CA PHE A 561 -0.78 12.50 3.91
C PHE A 561 -1.39 12.74 5.29
N MET A 562 -1.89 13.98 5.52
CA MET A 562 -2.47 14.44 6.79
C MET A 562 -1.59 14.10 8.01
N PRO A 563 -0.33 14.55 8.05
CA PRO A 563 0.57 14.26 9.16
C PRO A 563 0.04 14.83 10.47
N THR A 564 0.22 14.07 11.55
CA THR A 564 -0.20 14.47 12.89
C THR A 564 0.98 14.78 13.81
N ASP A 565 2.19 14.36 13.40
CA ASP A 565 3.42 14.60 14.15
C ASP A 565 4.63 14.58 13.22
N GLY A 566 5.71 15.24 13.63
CA GLY A 566 6.97 15.28 12.94
C GLY A 566 7.19 16.53 12.08
N THR A 567 8.28 16.53 11.34
CA THR A 567 8.72 17.69 10.53
C THR A 567 9.16 17.26 9.14
N ILE A 568 9.05 18.17 8.20
CA ILE A 568 9.72 18.07 6.89
C ILE A 568 10.44 19.39 6.60
N THR A 569 11.69 19.26 6.17
CA THR A 569 12.53 20.39 5.76
C THR A 569 13.04 20.15 4.35
N SER A 570 12.90 21.12 3.46
CA SER A 570 13.42 21.00 2.10
C SER A 570 14.16 22.29 1.71
N PHE A 571 15.25 22.11 1.01
CA PHE A 571 16.02 23.18 0.38
C PHE A 571 16.29 22.83 -1.07
N ASN A 572 16.19 23.79 -1.96
CA ASN A 572 16.55 23.63 -3.37
C ASN A 572 17.31 24.88 -3.81
N GLN A 573 18.34 24.66 -4.61
CA GLN A 573 19.17 25.69 -5.21
C GLN A 573 19.37 25.38 -6.69
N SER A 574 19.31 26.43 -7.53
CA SER A 574 19.69 26.39 -8.94
C SER A 574 20.78 27.44 -9.18
N ILE A 575 21.89 26.99 -9.76
CA ILE A 575 23.08 27.76 -10.00
C ILE A 575 23.33 27.76 -11.53
N PRO A 576 23.43 28.89 -12.21
CA PRO A 576 23.74 28.94 -13.64
C PRO A 576 25.18 28.46 -13.88
N ILE A 577 25.38 27.56 -14.83
CA ILE A 577 26.68 27.19 -15.39
C ILE A 577 26.93 28.06 -16.61
N TYR A 578 25.90 28.25 -17.42
CA TYR A 578 25.83 29.15 -18.55
C TYR A 578 24.41 29.69 -18.69
N ALA A 579 24.23 30.97 -18.82
CA ALA A 579 22.93 31.57 -19.09
C ALA A 579 23.06 32.92 -19.77
N ASP A 580 22.09 33.30 -20.62
CA ASP A 580 22.00 34.63 -21.22
C ASP A 580 21.71 35.71 -20.16
N LYS A 581 21.05 35.31 -19.07
CA LYS A 581 20.85 36.08 -17.84
C LYS A 581 21.18 35.21 -16.64
N ASN A 582 22.22 35.59 -15.91
CA ASN A 582 22.72 34.80 -14.77
C ASN A 582 22.01 35.17 -13.47
N PHE A 583 21.41 34.24 -12.83
CA PHE A 583 20.80 34.39 -11.49
C PHE A 583 20.87 33.10 -10.71
N ILE A 584 21.02 33.20 -9.40
CA ILE A 584 20.96 32.10 -8.47
C ILE A 584 19.58 32.07 -7.82
N SER A 585 18.96 30.88 -7.79
CA SER A 585 17.66 30.68 -7.15
C SER A 585 17.78 29.75 -5.96
N ASN A 586 17.23 30.18 -4.82
CA ASN A 586 17.19 29.41 -3.59
C ASN A 586 15.74 29.31 -3.11
N SER A 587 15.35 28.15 -2.63
CA SER A 587 14.09 27.98 -1.92
C SER A 587 14.26 27.10 -0.69
N PHE A 588 13.68 27.52 0.41
CA PHE A 588 13.68 26.79 1.67
C PHE A 588 12.26 26.64 2.15
N SER A 589 11.90 25.45 2.64
CA SER A 589 10.63 25.21 3.30
C SER A 589 10.82 24.32 4.52
N HIS A 590 10.09 24.64 5.59
CA HIS A 590 10.02 23.85 6.80
C HIS A 590 8.57 23.76 7.26
N SER A 591 8.12 22.55 7.57
CA SER A 591 6.79 22.33 8.14
C SER A 591 6.89 21.42 9.35
N ALA A 592 6.24 21.80 10.43
CA ALA A 592 6.18 21.06 11.68
C ALA A 592 4.72 20.75 12.02
N TYR A 593 4.46 19.56 12.49
CA TYR A 593 3.15 19.06 12.86
C TYR A 593 3.19 18.48 14.27
N ARG A 594 2.16 18.75 15.06
CA ARG A 594 2.02 18.19 16.41
C ARG A 594 0.56 18.04 16.79
N ALA A 595 0.17 16.84 17.19
CA ALA A 595 -1.11 16.65 17.85
C ALA A 595 -1.07 17.34 19.23
N LEU A 596 -1.85 18.40 19.39
CA LEU A 596 -1.97 19.15 20.65
C LEU A 596 -2.84 18.37 21.64
N ASN A 597 -3.82 17.68 21.12
CA ASN A 597 -4.65 16.68 21.79
C ASN A 597 -5.26 15.75 20.74
N ASP A 598 -6.16 14.86 21.18
CA ASP A 598 -6.82 13.90 20.27
C ASP A 598 -7.70 14.55 19.19
N ASP A 599 -8.10 15.81 19.36
CA ASP A 599 -9.05 16.49 18.49
C ASP A 599 -8.45 17.66 17.71
N VAL A 600 -7.22 18.07 18.03
CA VAL A 600 -6.56 19.23 17.43
C VAL A 600 -5.13 18.91 17.02
N ILE A 601 -4.83 19.12 15.76
CA ILE A 601 -3.47 19.01 15.23
C ILE A 601 -3.00 20.41 14.85
N GLY A 602 -1.98 20.91 15.55
CA GLY A 602 -1.30 22.16 15.22
C GLY A 602 -0.26 21.95 14.12
N SER A 603 -0.14 22.88 13.19
CA SER A 603 1.00 22.93 12.27
C SER A 603 1.51 24.35 12.07
N GLY A 604 2.83 24.46 11.87
CA GLY A 604 3.53 25.66 11.47
C GLY A 604 4.31 25.39 10.20
N LYS A 605 4.15 26.24 9.18
CA LYS A 605 4.79 26.08 7.87
C LYS A 605 5.50 27.37 7.51
N PHE A 606 6.79 27.28 7.27
CA PHE A 606 7.63 28.38 6.80
C PHE A 606 8.10 28.13 5.38
N PHE A 607 8.11 29.16 4.57
CA PHE A 607 8.67 29.16 3.23
C PHE A 607 9.45 30.46 2.98
N PHE A 608 10.57 30.32 2.31
CA PHE A 608 11.38 31.42 1.81
C PHE A 608 11.93 31.12 0.42
N SER A 609 11.86 32.07 -0.49
CA SER A 609 12.44 32.01 -1.81
C SER A 609 13.23 33.28 -2.06
N ALA A 610 14.43 33.15 -2.61
CA ALA A 610 15.30 34.25 -3.00
C ALA A 610 15.92 33.96 -4.36
N ILE A 611 15.71 34.86 -5.30
CA ILE A 611 16.33 34.81 -6.63
C ILE A 611 17.12 36.07 -6.77
N ASN A 612 18.41 35.94 -7.05
CA ASN A 612 19.32 37.09 -7.17
C ASN A 612 20.05 37.02 -8.49
N GLY A 613 20.05 38.12 -9.23
CA GLY A 613 20.90 38.32 -10.38
C GLY A 613 22.39 38.27 -9.99
N LEU A 614 23.22 37.78 -10.87
CA LEU A 614 24.66 37.71 -10.67
C LEU A 614 25.36 38.73 -11.59
N GLY A 615 26.31 39.46 -11.03
CA GLY A 615 26.96 40.57 -11.74
C GLY A 615 26.00 41.74 -11.97
N GLU A 616 25.81 42.14 -13.22
CA GLU A 616 24.89 43.21 -13.63
C GLU A 616 23.54 42.68 -14.16
N ASP A 617 23.32 41.37 -14.10
CA ASP A 617 22.11 40.74 -14.62
C ASP A 617 20.93 40.87 -13.65
N ASN A 618 19.77 41.22 -14.20
CA ASN A 618 18.51 41.27 -13.49
C ASN A 618 17.76 39.95 -13.62
N VAL A 619 16.93 39.63 -12.63
CA VAL A 619 16.08 38.44 -12.65
C VAL A 619 14.98 38.57 -13.71
N ARG A 620 14.90 37.62 -14.64
CA ARG A 620 13.89 37.60 -15.72
C ARG A 620 12.48 37.55 -15.13
N LEU A 621 11.53 38.16 -15.82
CA LEU A 621 10.13 38.21 -15.44
C LEU A 621 9.54 36.81 -15.21
N SER A 622 9.80 35.86 -16.11
CA SER A 622 9.35 34.46 -16.01
C SER A 622 9.91 33.67 -14.82
N LYS A 623 10.99 34.17 -14.19
CA LYS A 623 11.64 33.51 -13.04
C LYS A 623 11.27 34.15 -11.71
N ARG A 624 10.63 35.33 -11.70
CA ARG A 624 10.22 36.01 -10.46
C ARG A 624 9.25 35.17 -9.65
N THR A 625 9.33 35.30 -8.35
CA THR A 625 8.52 34.52 -7.40
C THR A 625 7.16 35.16 -7.20
N ASN A 626 6.12 34.33 -7.22
CA ASN A 626 4.76 34.66 -6.82
C ASN A 626 4.31 33.71 -5.68
N LEU A 627 3.37 34.17 -4.85
CA LEU A 627 2.79 33.34 -3.81
C LEU A 627 1.63 32.49 -4.33
N SER A 628 1.64 31.21 -3.98
CA SER A 628 0.50 30.35 -4.24
C SER A 628 -0.65 30.67 -3.26
N SER A 629 -1.90 30.41 -3.67
CA SER A 629 -3.08 30.56 -2.83
C SER A 629 -3.08 29.67 -1.57
N ARG A 630 -2.19 28.67 -1.49
CA ARG A 630 -1.97 27.86 -0.26
C ARG A 630 -1.06 28.56 0.75
N ARG A 631 -0.22 29.49 0.32
CA ARG A 631 0.72 30.23 1.18
C ARG A 631 0.16 31.55 1.70
N LEU A 632 -0.78 32.12 0.97
CA LEU A 632 -1.49 33.32 1.38
C LEU A 632 -2.95 33.19 0.91
N ARG A 633 -3.80 32.67 1.78
CA ARG A 633 -5.24 32.57 1.56
C ARG A 633 -5.91 33.93 1.73
N GLY A 634 -7.00 34.19 1.06
CA GLY A 634 -7.68 35.48 1.13
C GLY A 634 -7.20 36.53 0.14
N PHE A 635 -6.31 36.15 -0.75
CA PHE A 635 -5.80 36.98 -1.85
C PHE A 635 -5.95 36.27 -3.18
N GLU A 636 -6.17 37.04 -4.24
CA GLU A 636 -6.24 36.51 -5.59
C GLU A 636 -4.87 36.06 -6.05
N ARG A 637 -4.82 34.89 -6.70
CA ARG A 637 -3.57 34.31 -7.21
C ARG A 637 -2.91 35.24 -8.24
N GLY A 638 -1.61 35.48 -8.08
CA GLY A 638 -0.83 36.31 -9.01
C GLY A 638 -1.10 37.82 -8.89
N LYS A 639 -1.92 38.27 -7.94
CA LYS A 639 -2.26 39.70 -7.74
C LYS A 639 -1.83 40.19 -6.36
N VAL A 640 -0.61 39.85 -5.97
CA VAL A 640 0.04 40.26 -4.72
C VAL A 640 1.49 40.60 -5.00
N GLY A 641 1.96 41.73 -4.48
CA GLY A 641 3.36 42.13 -4.57
C GLY A 641 3.60 43.33 -5.44
N PRO A 642 4.83 43.53 -5.97
CA PRO A 642 5.22 44.64 -6.82
C PRO A 642 4.39 44.72 -8.10
N MET A 643 4.11 45.94 -8.53
CA MET A 643 3.40 46.22 -9.78
C MET A 643 4.23 47.12 -10.66
N ASP A 644 4.26 46.82 -11.96
CA ASP A 644 4.78 47.71 -13.03
C ASP A 644 3.62 48.06 -13.99
N GLY A 645 3.21 49.31 -13.99
CA GLY A 645 2.00 49.74 -14.71
C GLY A 645 0.75 49.09 -14.10
N GLY A 646 0.07 48.24 -14.87
CA GLY A 646 -1.11 47.45 -14.42
C GLY A 646 -0.80 46.03 -13.98
N ASP A 647 0.46 45.55 -14.12
CA ASP A 647 0.84 44.16 -14.04
C ASP A 647 1.52 43.82 -12.71
N HIS A 648 1.13 42.72 -12.09
CA HIS A 648 1.74 42.18 -10.86
C HIS A 648 2.95 41.32 -11.23
N ILE A 649 4.13 41.89 -11.24
CA ILE A 649 5.35 41.31 -11.79
C ILE A 649 6.02 40.24 -10.92
N GLY A 650 5.48 39.95 -9.73
CA GLY A 650 6.15 39.14 -8.72
C GLY A 650 7.37 39.84 -8.12
N GLY A 651 8.15 39.10 -7.33
CA GLY A 651 9.34 39.65 -6.66
C GLY A 651 10.56 38.75 -6.79
N ASN A 652 11.72 39.27 -6.47
CA ASN A 652 12.95 38.52 -6.33
C ASN A 652 12.90 37.66 -5.03
N PHE A 653 12.12 38.10 -4.05
CA PHE A 653 11.97 37.46 -2.76
C PHE A 653 10.52 37.15 -2.47
N ALA A 654 10.28 36.00 -1.83
CA ALA A 654 8.98 35.66 -1.24
C ALA A 654 9.17 34.93 0.08
N SER A 655 8.30 35.21 1.02
CA SER A 655 8.25 34.46 2.28
C SER A 655 6.81 34.19 2.71
N SER A 656 6.58 33.09 3.40
CA SER A 656 5.31 32.85 4.10
C SER A 656 5.52 32.13 5.43
N LEU A 657 4.65 32.43 6.37
CA LEU A 657 4.54 31.75 7.65
C LEU A 657 3.05 31.47 7.89
N ASN A 658 2.71 30.19 7.92
CA ASN A 658 1.34 29.72 8.02
C ASN A 658 1.18 28.91 9.29
N PHE A 659 0.22 29.30 10.14
CA PHE A 659 -0.20 28.53 11.31
C PHE A 659 -1.56 27.93 11.04
N GLU A 660 -1.72 26.65 11.35
CA GLU A 660 -2.97 25.95 11.13
C GLU A 660 -3.32 25.09 12.36
N ALA A 661 -4.60 25.09 12.68
CA ALA A 661 -5.21 24.14 13.60
C ALA A 661 -6.20 23.28 12.82
N SER A 662 -5.81 22.05 12.53
CA SER A 662 -6.66 21.05 11.90
C SER A 662 -7.53 20.39 12.97
N LEU A 663 -8.82 20.26 12.69
CA LEU A 663 -9.86 19.78 13.59
C LEU A 663 -10.55 18.54 12.97
N PRO A 664 -9.83 17.42 12.80
CA PRO A 664 -10.27 16.26 12.00
C PRO A 664 -11.53 15.59 12.58
N LYS A 665 -11.88 15.87 13.83
CA LYS A 665 -13.02 15.23 14.51
C LYS A 665 -14.24 16.13 14.71
N ILE A 666 -14.26 17.36 14.19
CA ILE A 666 -15.46 18.21 14.21
C ILE A 666 -16.60 17.57 13.44
N LEU A 667 -16.29 17.01 12.28
CA LEU A 667 -17.23 16.25 11.46
C LEU A 667 -16.95 14.73 11.63
N PRO A 668 -17.95 13.85 11.44
CA PRO A 668 -17.74 12.43 11.49
C PRO A 668 -16.64 12.00 10.50
N GLU A 669 -15.73 11.10 10.90
CA GLU A 669 -14.62 10.61 10.06
C GLU A 669 -15.13 10.02 8.74
N ALA A 670 -16.32 9.44 8.76
CA ALA A 670 -17.00 8.95 7.55
C ALA A 670 -17.24 10.03 6.48
N THR A 671 -17.23 11.32 6.84
CA THR A 671 -17.33 12.42 5.86
C THR A 671 -16.02 12.67 5.14
N LYS A 672 -14.89 12.14 5.68
CA LYS A 672 -13.52 12.41 5.20
C LYS A 672 -13.24 13.90 5.00
N THR A 673 -13.77 14.72 5.91
CA THR A 673 -13.68 16.19 5.88
C THR A 673 -12.84 16.66 7.05
N ASP A 674 -11.82 17.44 6.76
CA ASP A 674 -11.01 18.13 7.75
C ASP A 674 -11.36 19.62 7.76
N ILE A 675 -11.60 20.17 8.95
CA ILE A 675 -11.80 21.60 9.16
C ILE A 675 -10.50 22.19 9.69
N ILE A 676 -10.00 23.21 9.02
CA ILE A 676 -8.73 23.85 9.32
C ILE A 676 -9.00 25.33 9.63
N LEU A 677 -8.61 25.77 10.79
CA LEU A 677 -8.50 27.20 11.10
C LEU A 677 -7.07 27.63 10.79
N PHE A 678 -6.91 28.82 10.20
CA PHE A 678 -5.59 29.27 9.75
C PHE A 678 -5.34 30.74 10.05
N LEU A 679 -4.04 31.05 10.15
CA LEU A 679 -3.48 32.38 10.21
C LEU A 679 -2.25 32.42 9.30
N ASP A 680 -2.31 33.21 8.23
CA ASP A 680 -1.28 33.31 7.21
C ASP A 680 -0.62 34.68 7.28
N PHE A 681 0.72 34.66 7.16
CA PHE A 681 1.55 35.83 6.95
C PHE A 681 2.40 35.58 5.73
N ALA A 682 2.49 36.54 4.80
CA ALA A 682 3.35 36.39 3.65
C ALA A 682 3.78 37.75 3.07
N ASN A 683 4.84 37.69 2.31
CA ASN A 683 5.35 38.84 1.57
C ASN A 683 5.97 38.41 0.23
N VAL A 684 5.83 39.26 -0.78
CA VAL A 684 6.54 39.20 -2.08
C VAL A 684 7.09 40.56 -2.33
N TRP A 685 8.41 40.66 -2.56
CA TRP A 685 9.09 41.94 -2.71
C TRP A 685 10.37 41.82 -3.53
N GLY A 686 10.96 42.98 -3.81
CA GLY A 686 12.23 43.13 -4.53
C GLY A 686 12.05 43.20 -6.04
N VAL A 687 12.43 44.30 -6.61
CA VAL A 687 12.49 44.55 -8.05
C VAL A 687 13.89 45.05 -8.35
N ASP A 688 14.58 44.48 -9.35
CA ASP A 688 15.98 44.74 -9.64
C ASP A 688 16.20 45.39 -11.02
N TYR A 689 15.21 45.43 -11.90
CA TYR A 689 15.35 45.94 -13.27
C TYR A 689 14.94 47.42 -13.43
N ASP A 690 14.17 47.94 -12.49
CA ASP A 690 13.75 49.37 -12.50
C ASP A 690 13.55 49.83 -11.05
N SER A 691 14.42 50.73 -10.60
CA SER A 691 14.42 51.27 -9.25
C SER A 691 13.28 52.27 -8.97
N SER A 692 12.51 52.67 -9.98
CA SER A 692 11.33 53.54 -9.82
C SER A 692 10.08 52.75 -9.39
N ILE A 693 10.11 51.46 -9.50
CA ILE A 693 9.00 50.58 -9.08
C ILE A 693 9.07 50.40 -7.58
N ASP A 694 7.92 50.58 -6.89
CA ASP A 694 7.76 50.25 -5.47
C ASP A 694 7.90 48.73 -5.33
N ASP A 695 8.93 48.27 -4.61
CA ASP A 695 9.19 46.86 -4.35
C ASP A 695 8.14 46.20 -3.47
N SER A 696 7.17 46.97 -2.94
CA SER A 696 6.02 46.50 -2.16
C SER A 696 6.40 45.62 -0.94
N ASN A 697 7.52 45.95 -0.29
CA ASN A 697 8.00 45.22 0.87
C ASN A 697 7.09 45.43 2.09
N LYS A 698 5.91 44.79 2.06
CA LYS A 698 4.88 44.86 3.11
C LYS A 698 4.37 43.48 3.48
N ILE A 699 4.31 43.19 4.78
CA ILE A 699 3.75 41.91 5.26
C ILE A 699 2.23 41.94 5.06
N ARG A 700 1.73 40.94 4.34
CA ARG A 700 0.30 40.65 4.18
C ARG A 700 -0.10 39.58 5.17
N SER A 701 -1.31 39.66 5.69
CA SER A 701 -1.82 38.62 6.57
C SER A 701 -3.32 38.41 6.38
N SER A 702 -3.74 37.18 6.63
CA SER A 702 -5.13 36.77 6.56
C SER A 702 -5.42 35.65 7.57
N THR A 703 -6.69 35.51 7.93
CA THR A 703 -7.18 34.44 8.78
C THR A 703 -8.49 33.90 8.24
N GLY A 704 -8.86 32.70 8.65
CA GLY A 704 -10.10 32.10 8.19
C GLY A 704 -10.23 30.64 8.53
N ALA A 705 -11.16 29.99 7.85
CA ALA A 705 -11.41 28.56 7.95
C ALA A 705 -11.40 27.90 6.56
N ALA A 706 -10.88 26.71 6.49
CA ALA A 706 -10.94 25.86 5.30
C ALA A 706 -11.60 24.52 5.63
N ALA A 707 -12.41 24.01 4.69
CA ALA A 707 -12.97 22.67 4.74
C ALA A 707 -12.36 21.86 3.58
N SER A 708 -11.59 20.84 3.90
CA SER A 708 -11.03 19.90 2.94
C SER A 708 -11.80 18.60 3.01
N TRP A 709 -12.48 18.25 1.93
CA TRP A 709 -13.33 17.07 1.82
C TRP A 709 -12.84 16.15 0.72
N LEU A 710 -12.54 14.90 1.07
CA LEU A 710 -12.28 13.85 0.08
C LEU A 710 -13.62 13.28 -0.41
N SER A 711 -14.20 13.93 -1.41
CA SER A 711 -15.48 13.54 -1.99
C SER A 711 -15.33 12.34 -2.94
N PRO A 712 -16.44 11.65 -3.29
CA PRO A 712 -16.44 10.58 -4.29
C PRO A 712 -15.98 11.01 -5.70
N VAL A 713 -16.06 12.29 -5.99
CA VAL A 713 -15.65 12.88 -7.29
C VAL A 713 -14.25 13.53 -7.22
N GLY A 714 -13.55 13.34 -6.11
CA GLY A 714 -12.21 13.87 -5.88
C GLY A 714 -12.12 14.82 -4.68
N PRO A 715 -10.92 15.29 -4.34
CA PRO A 715 -10.71 16.23 -3.26
C PRO A 715 -11.37 17.58 -3.57
N MET A 716 -12.05 18.12 -2.58
CA MET A 716 -12.70 19.44 -2.62
C MET A 716 -12.19 20.28 -1.46
N THR A 717 -11.91 21.53 -1.72
CA THR A 717 -11.48 22.48 -0.68
C THR A 717 -12.30 23.75 -0.81
N PHE A 718 -12.86 24.21 0.31
CA PHE A 718 -13.58 25.48 0.43
C PHE A 718 -12.87 26.32 1.47
N ILE A 719 -12.59 27.59 1.16
CA ILE A 719 -11.85 28.51 2.03
C ILE A 719 -12.69 29.79 2.20
N LEU A 720 -12.94 30.12 3.45
CA LEU A 720 -13.49 31.42 3.85
C LEU A 720 -12.40 32.18 4.59
N SER A 721 -12.10 33.39 4.17
CA SER A 721 -10.97 34.18 4.68
C SER A 721 -11.29 35.64 4.80
N THR A 722 -10.60 36.29 5.71
CA THR A 722 -10.58 37.73 5.84
C THR A 722 -9.14 38.22 5.94
N ASN A 723 -8.87 39.35 5.32
CA ASN A 723 -7.56 39.96 5.31
C ASN A 723 -7.37 40.82 6.55
N LEU A 724 -6.24 40.67 7.21
CA LEU A 724 -5.85 41.51 8.37
C LEU A 724 -4.96 42.69 7.92
N THR A 725 -4.00 42.41 7.05
CA THR A 725 -3.12 43.41 6.45
C THR A 725 -2.94 43.18 4.94
N LYS A 726 -2.90 44.24 4.15
CA LYS A 726 -2.68 44.21 2.70
C LYS A 726 -1.98 45.47 2.22
N ALA A 727 -1.36 45.44 1.03
CA ALA A 727 -0.95 46.63 0.29
C ALA A 727 -2.15 47.16 -0.51
N THR A 728 -2.02 48.42 -0.98
CA THR A 728 -3.07 49.08 -1.78
C THR A 728 -3.25 48.42 -3.15
N THR A 729 -2.20 47.83 -3.67
CA THR A 729 -2.15 47.15 -4.96
C THR A 729 -2.65 45.68 -4.92
N ASP A 730 -2.77 45.10 -3.71
CA ASP A 730 -3.17 43.70 -3.58
C ASP A 730 -4.67 43.50 -3.84
N VAL A 731 -5.02 42.50 -4.58
CA VAL A 731 -6.42 42.08 -4.77
C VAL A 731 -6.78 40.94 -3.82
N THR A 732 -7.89 41.15 -3.13
CA THR A 732 -8.34 40.25 -2.06
C THR A 732 -9.50 39.36 -2.52
N GLN A 733 -9.57 38.11 -1.98
CA GLN A 733 -10.58 37.12 -2.31
C GLN A 733 -11.06 36.41 -1.05
N GLY A 734 -12.20 36.85 -0.48
CA GLY A 734 -12.74 36.33 0.77
C GLY A 734 -13.24 34.90 0.73
N PHE A 735 -13.59 34.40 -0.45
CA PHE A 735 -14.02 33.02 -0.67
C PHE A 735 -13.24 32.41 -1.86
N SER A 736 -12.73 31.20 -1.65
CA SER A 736 -12.18 30.41 -2.74
C SER A 736 -12.56 28.95 -2.60
N PHE A 737 -12.66 28.26 -3.71
CA PHE A 737 -12.93 26.83 -3.73
C PHE A 737 -12.12 26.14 -4.83
N ASN A 738 -11.90 24.84 -4.64
CA ASN A 738 -11.30 23.95 -5.63
C ASN A 738 -12.03 22.61 -5.59
N LEU A 739 -12.46 22.11 -6.75
CA LEU A 739 -13.17 20.86 -6.95
C LEU A 739 -12.39 20.00 -7.93
N GLY A 740 -12.16 18.73 -7.62
CA GLY A 740 -11.58 17.77 -8.54
C GLY A 740 -10.19 17.29 -8.13
N THR A 741 -9.64 16.39 -8.93
CA THR A 741 -8.32 15.81 -8.70
C THR A 741 -7.24 16.85 -9.01
N THR A 742 -6.47 17.22 -8.00
CA THR A 742 -5.20 17.90 -8.22
C THR A 742 -4.14 16.82 -8.48
N PHE A 743 -3.57 16.82 -9.65
CA PHE A 743 -2.43 15.96 -10.01
C PHE A 743 -1.12 16.53 -9.48
#